data_2dbbc96a0dd633872ed57bd55b5d5965
#
_entry.id   2dbbc96a0dd633872ed57bd55b5d5965
#
_cell.length_a   1.000
_cell.length_b   1.000
_cell.length_c   1.000
_cell.angle_alpha   90.00
_cell.angle_beta   90.00
_cell.angle_gamma   90.00
#
_symmetry.space_group_name_H-M   'P 1'
#
loop_
_entity.id
_entity.type
_entity.pdbx_description
1 polymer ?
#
loop_
_entity_poly.entity_id
_entity_poly.type
_entity_poly.pdbx_seq_one_letter_code
_entity_poly.pdbx_strand_id
1 'polypeptide(L)'
;MTGNSRDEGAMGYSCLCYSISLSSPTTSPLDCINGGELQSGVCICPDEWTGETCSDENFCNSTSKDGFSFPRTTVGWSAYSEELCDEKTTSTGLPEASARCLNDTGSPMFGPPHILQCEFTLSDIQGNISSSSGDLLQLAFSTQILTSQPEQLSADNITTAAQIANTLLLSANITEDIAVAAITTISQLLNASEESTQERDAVQSLTETLENFSLDQHNNVSLVVQPNLAVQSVQVPSDSVGIQFTALTGSSGNFVANGINLNINTSELIADKGGSTDVQIVIKFPPVLHSKNTNHSIGFVLYQNDRFFRSSAFSASSGTSRTVISANLGQVSGLHVEMLFKPTTVPNASLHDFACVWWNYTLKDWSTFGCSKVNHSEDGLRCFCNHTTNFAVLMSFRRDFKYAEALNWITILGCSISIIGLSLTITFQVSTRKSRKTNPTVLLVSVCVCLLIFTLLFMLGVDNPHKQQDKPEILEDNVLPPSDTHTEQDRGPCTAVAVLLQYFLLGTFTWNTLYATNVFLMIRNSLATSPSHFTAYTMAIGWGLPAVVVALTLGISYRVDEPLGYRQEEFCWLAALDPKGNFDFKLPMFWGFLIPVAFMLMFNTVMLVYFAVTTCKTNPHLTSTRHTSMKKKFLSSFSLAVVLGLSWILGYLLLIPQNQTMYTILNISFCVLTTTQGLQIFILFTARTAIVKKKMSSTLSSVSSAGIPLHTRKFSLWRGEHSDKVESYTQQDTVLFPTCSSQTSN
;
A
#
# COMPACT_ATOMS: atom_id res chain seq x y z
N MET A 1 32.00 24.21 -45.77
CA MET A 1 33.25 24.95 -45.49
C MET A 1 33.34 25.01 -43.97
N THR A 2 34.13 24.14 -43.41
CA THR A 2 35.38 24.35 -42.69
C THR A 2 35.17 25.18 -41.42
N GLY A 3 35.50 24.80 -40.24
CA GLY A 3 36.32 23.72 -39.70
C GLY A 3 36.51 23.95 -38.19
N ASN A 4 36.77 22.86 -37.49
CA ASN A 4 37.76 22.60 -36.43
C ASN A 4 38.16 23.74 -35.48
N SER A 5 38.24 23.56 -34.17
CA SER A 5 39.05 22.64 -33.39
C SER A 5 38.90 22.99 -31.89
N ARG A 6 38.87 21.98 -31.01
CA ARG A 6 39.79 21.67 -29.89
C ARG A 6 40.37 22.87 -29.09
N ASP A 7 40.28 22.88 -27.77
CA ASP A 7 41.04 22.14 -26.78
C ASP A 7 40.70 22.59 -25.33
N GLU A 8 40.70 21.63 -24.44
CA GLU A 8 41.19 21.46 -23.08
C GLU A 8 41.38 22.67 -22.14
N GLY A 9 41.05 22.45 -20.86
CA GLY A 9 41.82 22.99 -19.74
C GLY A 9 41.03 23.41 -18.53
N ALA A 10 41.04 22.58 -17.56
CA ALA A 10 40.96 22.62 -16.11
C ALA A 10 40.90 23.95 -15.34
N MET A 11 40.34 23.82 -14.12
CA MET A 11 40.55 24.51 -12.84
C MET A 11 39.81 25.83 -12.55
N GLY A 12 38.87 25.69 -11.62
CA GLY A 12 38.79 26.36 -10.32
C GLY A 12 38.81 27.89 -10.28
N TYR A 13 37.79 28.43 -9.68
CA TYR A 13 37.79 29.41 -8.60
C TYR A 13 36.42 30.11 -8.50
N SER A 14 35.99 30.19 -7.27
CA SER A 14 34.96 31.06 -6.72
C SER A 14 34.97 32.48 -7.32
N CYS A 15 33.81 32.95 -7.77
CA CYS A 15 33.60 34.39 -7.90
C CYS A 15 32.14 34.75 -7.65
N LEU A 16 31.96 35.61 -6.66
CA LEU A 16 30.76 36.39 -6.41
C LEU A 16 30.33 37.13 -7.68
N CYS A 17 29.12 36.91 -8.14
CA CYS A 17 28.45 37.81 -9.06
C CYS A 17 27.25 38.46 -8.37
N TYR A 18 27.33 39.75 -8.26
CA TYR A 18 26.22 40.66 -7.96
C TYR A 18 25.13 40.46 -9.00
N SER A 19 23.99 39.99 -8.57
CA SER A 19 22.77 39.95 -9.37
C SER A 19 22.07 41.29 -9.26
N ILE A 20 21.92 41.95 -10.38
CA ILE A 20 21.03 43.09 -10.54
C ILE A 20 19.62 42.55 -10.48
N SER A 21 18.91 42.85 -9.42
CA SER A 21 17.49 42.53 -9.26
C SER A 21 16.65 43.40 -10.19
N LEU A 22 16.12 42.83 -11.27
CA LEU A 22 14.90 43.35 -11.85
C LEU A 22 13.76 42.89 -10.89
N SER A 23 13.18 43.85 -10.22
CA SER A 23 11.97 43.68 -9.40
C SER A 23 10.79 43.33 -10.32
N SER A 24 10.50 42.05 -10.40
CA SER A 24 9.13 41.59 -10.71
C SER A 24 8.25 41.96 -9.51
N PRO A 25 6.98 42.32 -9.71
CA PRO A 25 6.11 42.57 -8.59
C PRO A 25 5.98 41.29 -7.77
N THR A 26 6.52 41.33 -6.56
CA THR A 26 6.28 40.30 -5.55
C THR A 26 4.82 40.34 -5.18
N THR A 27 4.02 39.48 -5.78
CA THR A 27 2.77 39.01 -5.15
C THR A 27 3.22 38.34 -3.86
N SER A 28 2.85 38.93 -2.72
CA SER A 28 2.95 38.23 -1.42
C SER A 28 2.35 36.86 -1.55
N PRO A 29 2.96 35.80 -0.97
CA PRO A 29 2.33 34.48 -0.98
C PRO A 29 0.95 34.63 -0.37
N LEU A 30 -0.06 34.06 -1.04
CA LEU A 30 -1.44 34.03 -0.57
C LEU A 30 -1.43 33.32 0.79
N ASP A 31 -1.87 34.00 1.84
CA ASP A 31 -1.86 33.45 3.20
C ASP A 31 -3.28 32.93 3.50
N CYS A 32 -3.46 31.61 3.52
CA CYS A 32 -4.74 30.97 3.79
C CYS A 32 -5.00 30.99 5.30
N ILE A 33 -6.14 31.52 5.70
CA ILE A 33 -6.55 31.63 7.11
C ILE A 33 -7.56 30.55 7.46
N ASN A 34 -7.99 30.49 8.72
CA ASN A 34 -9.03 29.57 9.23
C ASN A 34 -8.79 28.08 8.91
N GLY A 35 -7.53 27.65 8.82
CA GLY A 35 -7.18 26.26 8.54
C GLY A 35 -7.14 25.89 7.05
N GLY A 36 -7.23 26.88 6.16
CA GLY A 36 -7.07 26.66 4.72
C GLY A 36 -5.64 26.23 4.36
N GLU A 37 -5.50 25.34 3.37
CA GLU A 37 -4.20 24.86 2.87
C GLU A 37 -3.91 25.44 1.49
N LEU A 38 -2.72 26.00 1.30
CA LEU A 38 -2.30 26.51 0.00
C LEU A 38 -1.86 25.37 -0.90
N GLN A 39 -2.65 25.06 -1.93
CA GLN A 39 -2.31 24.09 -2.97
C GLN A 39 -2.24 24.80 -4.33
N SER A 40 -1.09 24.70 -4.99
CA SER A 40 -0.87 25.26 -6.35
C SER A 40 -1.26 26.74 -6.53
N GLY A 41 -1.15 27.55 -5.46
CA GLY A 41 -1.46 28.99 -5.51
C GLY A 41 -2.91 29.34 -5.22
N VAL A 42 -3.75 28.39 -4.84
CA VAL A 42 -5.15 28.55 -4.41
C VAL A 42 -5.31 28.00 -3.00
N CYS A 43 -6.10 28.66 -2.15
CA CYS A 43 -6.43 28.16 -0.83
C CYS A 43 -7.57 27.13 -0.93
N ILE A 44 -7.32 25.88 -0.50
CA ILE A 44 -8.35 24.88 -0.27
C ILE A 44 -8.90 25.10 1.13
N CYS A 45 -10.14 25.54 1.21
CA CYS A 45 -10.78 25.91 2.47
C CYS A 45 -11.41 24.70 3.17
N PRO A 46 -11.47 24.67 4.51
CA PRO A 46 -12.41 23.82 5.23
C PRO A 46 -13.85 24.11 4.81
N ASP A 47 -14.74 23.13 4.93
CA ASP A 47 -16.13 23.21 4.43
C ASP A 47 -16.92 24.42 4.99
N GLU A 48 -16.56 24.85 6.21
CA GLU A 48 -17.19 25.97 6.90
C GLU A 48 -16.65 27.36 6.46
N TRP A 49 -15.66 27.40 5.58
CA TRP A 49 -15.06 28.65 5.14
C TRP A 49 -15.02 28.76 3.62
N THR A 50 -15.04 29.99 3.12
CA THR A 50 -14.99 30.30 1.69
C THR A 50 -14.21 31.58 1.40
N GLY A 51 -14.09 31.96 0.12
CA GLY A 51 -13.34 33.11 -0.32
C GLY A 51 -11.89 32.76 -0.72
N GLU A 52 -11.18 33.71 -1.34
CA GLU A 52 -9.83 33.49 -1.88
C GLU A 52 -8.80 33.09 -0.82
N THR A 53 -9.01 33.51 0.42
CA THR A 53 -8.12 33.23 1.57
C THR A 53 -8.79 32.44 2.68
N CYS A 54 -9.99 31.86 2.43
CA CYS A 54 -10.84 31.22 3.44
C CYS A 54 -11.29 32.18 4.55
N SER A 55 -11.58 33.43 4.22
CA SER A 55 -11.97 34.49 5.17
C SER A 55 -13.45 34.55 5.48
N ASP A 56 -14.29 34.06 4.58
CA ASP A 56 -15.73 34.26 4.63
C ASP A 56 -16.41 33.06 5.30
N GLU A 57 -17.36 33.35 6.22
CA GLU A 57 -18.08 32.31 6.95
C GLU A 57 -19.09 31.61 6.04
N ASN A 58 -19.03 30.29 5.97
CA ASN A 58 -19.90 29.40 5.19
C ASN A 58 -20.66 28.43 6.10
N PHE A 59 -21.10 28.87 7.29
CA PHE A 59 -21.75 28.00 8.27
C PHE A 59 -22.77 28.75 9.12
N CYS A 60 -23.79 28.02 9.59
CA CYS A 60 -24.62 28.44 10.70
C CYS A 60 -23.99 28.09 12.02
N ASN A 61 -23.89 29.05 12.94
CA ASN A 61 -23.38 28.81 14.30
C ASN A 61 -24.31 27.87 15.07
N SER A 62 -23.72 27.10 16.01
CA SER A 62 -24.52 26.28 16.92
C SER A 62 -25.54 27.15 17.67
N THR A 63 -26.81 26.76 17.64
CA THR A 63 -27.88 27.52 18.26
C THR A 63 -29.00 26.59 18.71
N SER A 64 -29.82 27.10 19.69
CA SER A 64 -31.06 26.43 20.06
C SER A 64 -32.24 27.19 19.42
N LYS A 65 -33.08 26.45 18.69
CA LYS A 65 -34.24 26.97 18.00
C LYS A 65 -35.45 26.06 18.25
N ASP A 66 -36.58 26.67 18.66
CA ASP A 66 -37.84 25.97 18.90
C ASP A 66 -37.74 24.76 19.85
N GLY A 67 -36.79 24.80 20.80
CA GLY A 67 -36.56 23.74 21.80
C GLY A 67 -35.55 22.67 21.37
N PHE A 68 -34.97 22.78 20.19
CA PHE A 68 -33.94 21.85 19.66
C PHE A 68 -32.59 22.55 19.52
N SER A 69 -31.53 21.86 19.88
CA SER A 69 -30.15 22.33 19.79
C SER A 69 -29.50 21.77 18.52
N PHE A 70 -28.99 22.64 17.66
CA PHE A 70 -28.33 22.25 16.41
C PHE A 70 -26.85 22.59 16.44
N PRO A 71 -25.97 21.68 16.02
CA PRO A 71 -24.54 21.92 15.94
C PRO A 71 -24.20 22.87 14.78
N ARG A 72 -22.98 23.42 14.80
CA ARG A 72 -22.43 24.20 13.70
C ARG A 72 -22.47 23.40 12.39
N THR A 73 -23.03 24.00 11.33
CA THR A 73 -23.32 23.28 10.07
C THR A 73 -23.06 24.18 8.88
N THR A 74 -22.44 23.62 7.83
CA THR A 74 -22.14 24.30 6.57
C THR A 74 -23.41 24.74 5.85
N VAL A 75 -23.36 25.89 5.17
CA VAL A 75 -24.48 26.42 4.39
C VAL A 75 -24.92 25.42 3.30
N GLY A 76 -26.24 25.23 3.20
CA GLY A 76 -26.87 24.28 2.28
C GLY A 76 -27.13 22.92 2.88
N TRP A 77 -26.37 22.51 3.92
CA TRP A 77 -26.52 21.21 4.57
C TRP A 77 -27.59 21.22 5.67
N SER A 78 -28.04 20.04 6.04
CA SER A 78 -29.00 19.82 7.13
C SER A 78 -28.30 19.43 8.40
N ALA A 79 -28.60 20.11 9.49
CA ALA A 79 -28.22 19.75 10.86
C ALA A 79 -29.25 18.83 11.49
N TYR A 80 -28.83 18.04 12.47
CA TYR A 80 -29.69 17.17 13.26
C TYR A 80 -29.61 17.60 14.71
N SER A 81 -30.74 17.52 15.42
CA SER A 81 -30.81 17.93 16.82
C SER A 81 -29.94 17.06 17.75
N GLU A 82 -29.43 17.67 18.82
CA GLU A 82 -28.76 16.93 19.90
C GLU A 82 -29.77 16.15 20.76
N GLU A 83 -31.04 16.58 20.77
CA GLU A 83 -32.14 15.87 21.38
C GLU A 83 -32.47 14.62 20.57
N LEU A 84 -32.58 13.48 21.28
CA LEU A 84 -32.77 12.16 20.67
C LEU A 84 -34.12 11.58 21.07
N CYS A 85 -34.71 10.77 20.19
CA CYS A 85 -35.90 10.00 20.47
C CYS A 85 -35.74 9.11 21.73
N ASP A 86 -36.76 9.09 22.57
CA ASP A 86 -36.80 8.36 23.84
C ASP A 86 -36.57 6.84 23.65
N GLU A 87 -35.99 6.18 24.67
CA GLU A 87 -35.72 4.73 24.69
C GLU A 87 -36.95 3.83 24.48
N LYS A 88 -38.16 4.39 24.61
CA LYS A 88 -39.42 3.66 24.45
C LYS A 88 -40.00 3.72 23.03
N THR A 89 -39.42 4.50 22.16
CA THR A 89 -39.88 4.70 20.78
C THR A 89 -39.21 3.75 19.79
N THR A 90 -39.83 3.56 18.63
CA THR A 90 -39.27 2.69 17.56
C THR A 90 -37.97 3.24 16.97
N SER A 91 -37.78 4.58 16.98
CA SER A 91 -36.62 5.29 16.46
C SER A 91 -35.66 5.76 17.57
N THR A 92 -35.56 4.99 18.66
CA THR A 92 -34.66 5.25 19.80
C THR A 92 -33.25 5.65 19.37
N GLY A 93 -32.74 6.76 19.95
CA GLY A 93 -31.36 7.20 19.73
C GLY A 93 -31.12 7.93 18.40
N LEU A 94 -32.15 8.11 17.58
CA LEU A 94 -32.10 8.99 16.42
C LEU A 94 -32.47 10.43 16.81
N PRO A 95 -32.00 11.46 16.08
CA PRO A 95 -32.35 12.85 16.32
C PRO A 95 -33.86 13.08 16.22
N GLU A 96 -34.41 13.95 17.09
CA GLU A 96 -35.85 14.30 17.05
C GLU A 96 -36.17 15.31 15.97
N ALA A 97 -35.20 16.14 15.54
CA ALA A 97 -35.44 17.19 14.54
C ALA A 97 -34.27 17.37 13.60
N SER A 98 -34.57 17.97 12.44
CA SER A 98 -33.56 18.46 11.49
C SER A 98 -33.85 19.92 11.10
N ALA A 99 -32.80 20.71 10.83
CA ALA A 99 -32.92 22.07 10.30
C ALA A 99 -31.83 22.31 9.24
N ARG A 100 -32.22 22.98 8.13
CA ARG A 100 -31.28 23.33 7.06
C ARG A 100 -30.58 24.65 7.37
N CYS A 101 -29.27 24.72 7.15
CA CYS A 101 -28.51 25.97 7.21
C CYS A 101 -28.68 26.74 5.89
N LEU A 102 -29.26 27.96 5.95
CA LEU A 102 -29.60 28.82 4.81
C LEU A 102 -28.82 30.13 4.87
N ASN A 103 -28.57 30.75 3.72
CA ASN A 103 -27.90 32.07 3.61
C ASN A 103 -28.74 33.05 2.76
N ASP A 104 -30.04 33.09 2.98
CA ASP A 104 -30.99 33.90 2.17
C ASP A 104 -30.88 35.41 2.47
N THR A 105 -30.44 35.78 3.68
CA THR A 105 -30.36 37.15 4.16
C THR A 105 -28.96 37.75 4.17
N GLY A 106 -27.97 37.04 3.63
CA GLY A 106 -26.55 37.45 3.65
C GLY A 106 -25.80 37.12 4.94
N SER A 107 -26.46 36.51 5.92
CA SER A 107 -25.87 35.90 7.10
C SER A 107 -26.44 34.50 7.28
N PRO A 108 -25.58 33.46 7.42
CA PRO A 108 -26.05 32.09 7.57
C PRO A 108 -26.90 31.90 8.82
N MET A 109 -28.08 31.29 8.69
CA MET A 109 -28.97 30.96 9.82
C MET A 109 -29.80 29.70 9.53
N PHE A 110 -30.17 28.98 10.61
CA PHE A 110 -31.01 27.80 10.46
C PHE A 110 -32.45 28.16 10.09
N GLY A 111 -33.00 27.42 9.13
CA GLY A 111 -34.41 27.39 8.81
C GLY A 111 -35.31 26.89 9.95
N PRO A 112 -36.61 26.73 9.73
CA PRO A 112 -37.50 26.14 10.71
C PRO A 112 -37.14 24.67 10.93
N PRO A 113 -37.20 24.16 12.19
CA PRO A 113 -36.97 22.74 12.46
C PRO A 113 -38.11 21.85 11.98
N HIS A 114 -37.79 20.72 11.40
CA HIS A 114 -38.73 19.67 11.04
C HIS A 114 -38.59 18.53 12.05
N ILE A 115 -39.71 18.16 12.70
CA ILE A 115 -39.72 17.25 13.84
C ILE A 115 -40.09 15.85 13.38
N LEU A 116 -39.32 14.84 13.80
CA LEU A 116 -39.60 13.44 13.58
C LEU A 116 -40.66 12.93 14.55
N GLN A 117 -41.65 12.20 14.05
CA GLN A 117 -42.51 11.38 14.91
C GLN A 117 -41.74 10.09 15.26
N CYS A 118 -41.19 10.00 16.47
CA CYS A 118 -40.27 8.93 16.91
C CYS A 118 -40.85 7.49 16.85
N GLU A 119 -42.14 7.34 16.65
CA GLU A 119 -42.81 6.06 16.43
C GLU A 119 -42.74 5.57 14.98
N PHE A 120 -42.37 6.44 14.01
CA PHE A 120 -42.30 6.06 12.61
C PHE A 120 -41.05 5.27 12.27
N THR A 121 -41.26 4.24 11.45
CA THR A 121 -40.19 3.50 10.76
C THR A 121 -40.19 3.84 9.26
N LEU A 122 -39.09 3.53 8.55
CA LEU A 122 -39.04 3.69 7.09
C LEU A 122 -40.14 2.88 6.38
N SER A 123 -40.52 1.72 6.90
CA SER A 123 -41.61 0.89 6.33
C SER A 123 -42.97 1.58 6.48
N ASP A 124 -43.26 2.26 7.59
CA ASP A 124 -44.48 3.03 7.80
C ASP A 124 -44.57 4.19 6.85
N ILE A 125 -43.43 4.89 6.65
CA ILE A 125 -43.35 6.02 5.69
C ILE A 125 -43.64 5.52 4.27
N GLN A 126 -43.03 4.40 3.86
CA GLN A 126 -43.27 3.81 2.54
C GLN A 126 -44.74 3.42 2.34
N GLY A 127 -45.38 2.86 3.37
CA GLY A 127 -46.80 2.55 3.35
C GLY A 127 -47.67 3.80 3.22
N ASN A 128 -47.38 4.89 3.91
CA ASN A 128 -48.10 6.15 3.88
C ASN A 128 -47.96 6.84 2.54
N ILE A 129 -46.75 6.87 1.94
CA ILE A 129 -46.57 7.42 0.59
C ILE A 129 -47.34 6.62 -0.45
N SER A 130 -47.32 5.29 -0.37
CA SER A 130 -48.03 4.41 -1.31
C SER A 130 -49.54 4.55 -1.24
N SER A 131 -50.08 4.84 -0.06
CA SER A 131 -51.55 5.08 0.16
C SER A 131 -52.00 6.52 -0.09
N SER A 132 -51.08 7.42 -0.49
CA SER A 132 -51.34 8.87 -0.62
C SER A 132 -51.93 9.49 0.66
N SER A 133 -51.63 8.92 1.80
CA SER A 133 -52.16 9.30 3.12
C SER A 133 -51.03 9.95 3.91
N GLY A 134 -50.91 11.26 3.84
CA GLY A 134 -49.95 12.00 4.63
C GLY A 134 -49.40 13.26 3.94
N ASP A 135 -48.79 14.11 4.72
CA ASP A 135 -48.04 15.27 4.23
C ASP A 135 -46.70 14.81 3.67
N LEU A 136 -46.53 14.90 2.34
CA LEU A 136 -45.28 14.50 1.66
C LEU A 136 -44.05 15.20 2.21
N LEU A 137 -44.20 16.47 2.64
CA LEU A 137 -43.10 17.23 3.24
C LEU A 137 -42.63 16.60 4.56
N GLN A 138 -43.60 16.30 5.43
CA GLN A 138 -43.29 15.64 6.72
C GLN A 138 -42.67 14.26 6.51
N LEU A 139 -43.17 13.46 5.57
CA LEU A 139 -42.64 12.14 5.25
C LEU A 139 -41.21 12.21 4.67
N ALA A 140 -40.92 13.22 3.84
CA ALA A 140 -39.58 13.45 3.29
C ALA A 140 -38.56 13.79 4.38
N PHE A 141 -38.85 14.71 5.29
CA PHE A 141 -37.98 15.07 6.40
C PHE A 141 -37.85 13.94 7.42
N SER A 142 -38.92 13.19 7.70
CA SER A 142 -38.83 12.00 8.55
C SER A 142 -37.88 10.95 7.96
N THR A 143 -37.94 10.71 6.66
CA THR A 143 -37.00 9.81 5.96
C THR A 143 -35.56 10.29 6.09
N GLN A 144 -35.32 11.59 5.87
CA GLN A 144 -33.99 12.19 6.02
C GLN A 144 -33.44 12.03 7.46
N ILE A 145 -34.27 12.21 8.48
CA ILE A 145 -33.84 12.05 9.89
C ILE A 145 -33.54 10.58 10.19
N LEU A 146 -34.41 9.66 9.76
CA LEU A 146 -34.23 8.22 9.97
C LEU A 146 -32.98 7.64 9.28
N THR A 147 -32.45 8.33 8.28
CA THR A 147 -31.22 7.94 7.57
C THR A 147 -30.00 8.75 7.99
N SER A 148 -30.10 9.58 9.04
CA SER A 148 -29.01 10.46 9.51
C SER A 148 -27.77 9.72 10.04
N GLN A 149 -27.90 8.44 10.38
CA GLN A 149 -26.82 7.56 10.82
C GLN A 149 -26.61 6.42 9.82
N PRO A 150 -26.02 6.68 8.64
CA PRO A 150 -25.98 5.72 7.54
C PRO A 150 -25.19 4.46 7.84
N GLU A 151 -24.21 4.52 8.75
CA GLU A 151 -23.39 3.36 9.14
C GLU A 151 -24.18 2.29 9.92
N GLN A 152 -25.31 2.67 10.51
CA GLN A 152 -26.17 1.78 11.31
C GLN A 152 -27.35 1.22 10.51
N LEU A 153 -27.54 1.64 9.26
CA LEU A 153 -28.66 1.19 8.44
C LEU A 153 -28.48 -0.27 8.01
N SER A 154 -29.56 -1.05 8.16
CA SER A 154 -29.62 -2.40 7.57
C SER A 154 -29.83 -2.33 6.06
N ALA A 155 -29.55 -3.43 5.34
CA ALA A 155 -29.77 -3.54 3.89
C ALA A 155 -31.24 -3.23 3.51
N ASP A 156 -32.18 -3.75 4.28
CA ASP A 156 -33.62 -3.51 4.07
C ASP A 156 -33.98 -2.01 4.24
N ASN A 157 -33.39 -1.35 5.25
CA ASN A 157 -33.62 0.07 5.50
C ASN A 157 -33.02 0.94 4.38
N ILE A 158 -31.85 0.57 3.84
CA ILE A 158 -31.22 1.25 2.70
C ILE A 158 -32.13 1.14 1.47
N THR A 159 -32.64 -0.07 1.18
CA THR A 159 -33.53 -0.33 0.07
C THR A 159 -34.82 0.45 0.20
N THR A 160 -35.44 0.43 1.39
CA THR A 160 -36.68 1.15 1.67
C THR A 160 -36.48 2.65 1.54
N ALA A 161 -35.40 3.22 2.11
CA ALA A 161 -35.09 4.65 2.00
C ALA A 161 -34.81 5.06 0.54
N ALA A 162 -34.12 4.22 -0.25
CA ALA A 162 -33.90 4.45 -1.67
C ALA A 162 -35.22 4.46 -2.46
N GLN A 163 -36.14 3.57 -2.18
CA GLN A 163 -37.49 3.53 -2.81
C GLN A 163 -38.32 4.72 -2.41
N ILE A 164 -38.27 5.16 -1.14
CA ILE A 164 -38.95 6.37 -0.68
C ILE A 164 -38.41 7.59 -1.42
N ALA A 165 -37.07 7.77 -1.42
CA ALA A 165 -36.45 8.92 -2.10
C ALA A 165 -36.78 8.93 -3.60
N ASN A 166 -36.78 7.76 -4.26
CA ASN A 166 -37.19 7.61 -5.65
C ASN A 166 -38.67 8.06 -5.89
N THR A 167 -39.57 7.62 -5.03
CA THR A 167 -41.01 7.99 -5.12
C THR A 167 -41.24 9.47 -4.88
N LEU A 168 -40.51 10.07 -3.93
CA LEU A 168 -40.57 11.51 -3.65
C LEU A 168 -40.13 12.36 -4.85
N LEU A 169 -39.01 11.99 -5.49
CA LEU A 169 -38.47 12.68 -6.65
C LEU A 169 -39.37 12.55 -7.90
N LEU A 170 -40.15 11.47 -8.01
CA LEU A 170 -41.10 11.23 -9.10
C LEU A 170 -42.50 11.84 -8.83
N SER A 171 -42.71 12.42 -7.66
CA SER A 171 -44.03 12.96 -7.32
C SER A 171 -44.39 14.22 -8.14
N ALA A 172 -45.64 14.30 -8.63
CA ALA A 172 -46.11 15.43 -9.46
C ALA A 172 -46.17 16.76 -8.70
N ASN A 173 -46.23 16.75 -7.37
CA ASN A 173 -46.32 17.92 -6.50
C ASN A 173 -45.04 18.15 -5.70
N ILE A 174 -43.90 17.94 -6.31
CA ILE A 174 -42.58 18.10 -5.63
C ILE A 174 -42.36 19.61 -5.37
N THR A 175 -42.04 19.93 -4.10
CA THR A 175 -41.55 21.24 -3.69
C THR A 175 -40.05 21.22 -3.56
N GLU A 176 -39.41 22.41 -3.52
CA GLU A 176 -37.93 22.48 -3.30
C GLU A 176 -37.52 21.76 -2.02
N ASP A 177 -38.25 21.95 -0.92
CA ASP A 177 -37.94 21.31 0.36
C ASP A 177 -38.03 19.78 0.32
N ILE A 178 -39.06 19.24 -0.39
CA ILE A 178 -39.19 17.78 -0.59
C ILE A 178 -38.00 17.24 -1.42
N ALA A 179 -37.63 17.95 -2.48
CA ALA A 179 -36.48 17.56 -3.31
C ALA A 179 -35.18 17.60 -2.51
N VAL A 180 -34.96 18.65 -1.72
CA VAL A 180 -33.77 18.77 -0.87
C VAL A 180 -33.71 17.64 0.16
N ALA A 181 -34.81 17.30 0.84
CA ALA A 181 -34.87 16.21 1.81
C ALA A 181 -34.60 14.86 1.14
N ALA A 182 -35.14 14.59 -0.05
CA ALA A 182 -34.89 13.38 -0.82
C ALA A 182 -33.39 13.29 -1.25
N ILE A 183 -32.83 14.39 -1.78
CA ILE A 183 -31.41 14.45 -2.19
C ILE A 183 -30.48 14.29 -0.97
N THR A 184 -30.85 14.86 0.19
CA THR A 184 -30.09 14.65 1.44
C THR A 184 -30.11 13.19 1.87
N THR A 185 -31.27 12.53 1.81
CA THR A 185 -31.39 11.09 2.07
C THR A 185 -30.46 10.29 1.15
N ILE A 186 -30.45 10.59 -0.15
CA ILE A 186 -29.57 9.90 -1.11
C ILE A 186 -28.08 10.16 -0.79
N SER A 187 -27.73 11.39 -0.43
CA SER A 187 -26.37 11.74 0.01
C SER A 187 -25.92 10.93 1.23
N GLN A 188 -26.83 10.67 2.18
CA GLN A 188 -26.59 9.82 3.34
C GLN A 188 -26.39 8.35 2.94
N LEU A 189 -27.24 7.82 2.04
CA LEU A 189 -27.14 6.46 1.55
C LEU A 189 -25.81 6.17 0.83
N LEU A 190 -25.16 7.17 0.24
CA LEU A 190 -23.80 7.06 -0.31
C LEU A 190 -22.74 6.78 0.75
N ASN A 191 -23.01 7.05 2.03
CA ASN A 191 -22.13 6.75 3.17
C ASN A 191 -22.50 5.47 3.93
N ALA A 192 -23.57 4.76 3.53
CA ALA A 192 -23.96 3.51 4.16
C ALA A 192 -22.88 2.44 4.05
N SER A 193 -22.85 1.48 4.97
CA SER A 193 -21.82 0.44 5.00
C SER A 193 -21.86 -0.44 3.74
N GLU A 194 -20.70 -0.86 3.28
CA GLU A 194 -20.54 -1.61 2.02
C GLU A 194 -21.23 -2.98 2.05
N GLU A 195 -21.29 -3.62 3.22
CA GLU A 195 -21.96 -4.92 3.41
C GLU A 195 -23.48 -4.82 3.31
N SER A 196 -24.05 -3.65 3.64
CA SER A 196 -25.48 -3.42 3.67
C SER A 196 -26.11 -3.12 2.30
N THR A 197 -25.31 -2.84 1.27
CA THR A 197 -25.82 -2.44 -0.07
C THR A 197 -25.96 -3.63 -1.04
N GLN A 198 -26.44 -4.79 -0.60
CA GLN A 198 -26.57 -5.97 -1.46
C GLN A 198 -27.73 -5.91 -2.47
N GLU A 199 -28.77 -5.10 -2.26
CA GLU A 199 -29.88 -4.96 -3.22
C GLU A 199 -29.61 -3.88 -4.27
N ARG A 200 -29.16 -4.33 -5.44
CA ARG A 200 -28.71 -3.49 -6.56
C ARG A 200 -29.81 -2.72 -7.27
N ASP A 201 -31.01 -3.29 -7.36
CA ASP A 201 -32.04 -2.77 -8.26
C ASP A 201 -32.68 -1.46 -7.74
N ALA A 202 -32.91 -1.32 -6.42
CA ALA A 202 -33.49 -0.12 -5.84
C ALA A 202 -32.55 1.08 -5.94
N VAL A 203 -31.27 0.87 -5.68
CA VAL A 203 -30.23 1.93 -5.74
C VAL A 203 -29.96 2.34 -7.19
N GLN A 204 -29.99 1.40 -8.12
CA GLN A 204 -29.80 1.68 -9.55
C GLN A 204 -30.96 2.52 -10.13
N SER A 205 -32.22 2.21 -9.77
CA SER A 205 -33.36 3.01 -10.20
C SER A 205 -33.28 4.45 -9.70
N LEU A 206 -32.63 4.66 -8.54
CA LEU A 206 -32.43 5.96 -7.94
C LEU A 206 -31.45 6.84 -8.74
N THR A 207 -30.38 6.29 -9.28
CA THR A 207 -29.45 7.05 -10.12
C THR A 207 -30.10 7.51 -11.42
N GLU A 208 -30.91 6.64 -12.05
CA GLU A 208 -31.68 6.98 -13.24
C GLU A 208 -32.76 8.06 -12.96
N THR A 209 -33.40 7.97 -11.78
CA THR A 209 -34.38 8.98 -11.36
C THR A 209 -33.74 10.35 -11.11
N LEU A 210 -32.52 10.36 -10.48
CA LEU A 210 -31.79 11.62 -10.28
C LEU A 210 -31.37 12.27 -11.59
N GLU A 211 -30.99 11.50 -12.59
CA GLU A 211 -30.69 12.03 -13.93
C GLU A 211 -31.93 12.66 -14.56
N ASN A 212 -33.06 11.97 -14.51
CA ASN A 212 -34.33 12.49 -15.06
C ASN A 212 -34.80 13.71 -14.28
N PHE A 213 -34.71 13.70 -12.95
CA PHE A 213 -35.04 14.82 -12.08
C PHE A 213 -34.22 16.08 -12.41
N SER A 214 -32.91 15.91 -12.66
CA SER A 214 -32.04 17.03 -13.03
C SER A 214 -32.37 17.67 -14.37
N LEU A 215 -33.08 16.96 -15.25
CA LEU A 215 -33.56 17.48 -16.55
C LEU A 215 -34.94 18.16 -16.48
N ASP A 216 -35.70 17.91 -15.43
CA ASP A 216 -37.10 18.40 -15.39
C ASP A 216 -37.16 19.91 -15.22
N GLN A 217 -37.77 20.58 -16.21
CA GLN A 217 -37.90 22.03 -16.30
C GLN A 217 -38.91 22.61 -15.29
N HIS A 218 -39.78 21.79 -14.74
CA HIS A 218 -40.83 22.24 -13.81
C HIS A 218 -40.34 22.32 -12.36
N ASN A 219 -39.15 21.76 -12.07
CA ASN A 219 -38.56 21.83 -10.77
C ASN A 219 -37.87 23.18 -10.56
N ASN A 220 -38.33 23.96 -9.57
CA ASN A 220 -37.74 25.26 -9.19
C ASN A 220 -36.34 25.10 -8.53
N VAL A 221 -35.75 23.91 -8.58
CA VAL A 221 -34.52 23.59 -7.93
C VAL A 221 -33.35 23.82 -8.88
N SER A 222 -32.62 24.91 -8.69
CA SER A 222 -31.48 25.25 -9.54
C SER A 222 -30.18 24.51 -9.12
N LEU A 223 -29.90 24.41 -7.83
CA LEU A 223 -28.73 23.77 -7.27
C LEU A 223 -29.01 23.24 -5.85
N VAL A 224 -28.79 21.96 -5.61
CA VAL A 224 -28.79 21.35 -4.28
C VAL A 224 -27.43 20.69 -4.05
N VAL A 225 -26.77 21.08 -2.98
CA VAL A 225 -25.45 20.51 -2.61
C VAL A 225 -25.54 19.91 -1.21
N GLN A 226 -25.20 18.63 -1.12
CA GLN A 226 -25.08 17.86 0.11
C GLN A 226 -23.67 17.27 0.20
N PRO A 227 -23.20 16.81 1.35
CA PRO A 227 -21.81 16.35 1.51
C PRO A 227 -21.33 15.39 0.42
N ASN A 228 -22.15 14.41 0.02
CA ASN A 228 -21.75 13.36 -0.91
C ASN A 228 -22.42 13.44 -2.28
N LEU A 229 -23.34 14.40 -2.48
CA LEU A 229 -24.16 14.49 -3.68
C LEU A 229 -24.46 15.95 -4.00
N ALA A 230 -24.24 16.34 -5.26
CA ALA A 230 -24.70 17.62 -5.77
C ALA A 230 -25.56 17.43 -7.02
N VAL A 231 -26.66 18.15 -7.10
CA VAL A 231 -27.59 18.11 -8.23
C VAL A 231 -27.80 19.54 -8.73
N GLN A 232 -27.58 19.78 -10.01
CA GLN A 232 -27.77 21.07 -10.65
C GLN A 232 -28.57 20.95 -11.96
N SER A 233 -29.60 21.74 -12.10
CA SER A 233 -30.37 21.91 -13.34
C SER A 233 -30.11 23.28 -13.94
N VAL A 234 -29.97 23.36 -15.24
CA VAL A 234 -29.74 24.63 -15.94
C VAL A 234 -30.46 24.67 -17.29
N GLN A 235 -30.98 25.82 -17.62
CA GLN A 235 -31.48 26.10 -18.97
C GLN A 235 -30.44 26.86 -19.77
N VAL A 236 -30.08 26.31 -20.91
CA VAL A 236 -29.08 26.87 -21.80
C VAL A 236 -29.78 27.51 -23.00
N PRO A 237 -29.45 28.79 -23.31
CA PRO A 237 -29.94 29.45 -24.49
C PRO A 237 -29.56 28.73 -25.78
N SER A 238 -30.45 28.81 -26.79
CA SER A 238 -30.25 28.11 -28.08
C SER A 238 -29.05 28.60 -28.90
N ASP A 239 -28.46 29.74 -28.56
CA ASP A 239 -27.30 30.36 -29.20
C ASP A 239 -25.98 30.05 -28.50
N SER A 240 -26.03 29.30 -27.40
CA SER A 240 -24.82 28.93 -26.63
C SER A 240 -23.93 27.95 -27.37
N VAL A 241 -22.61 28.18 -27.37
CA VAL A 241 -21.62 27.33 -28.00
C VAL A 241 -21.34 26.05 -27.21
N GLY A 242 -21.51 26.10 -25.91
CA GLY A 242 -21.32 25.01 -24.97
C GLY A 242 -21.50 25.45 -23.54
N ILE A 243 -21.27 24.53 -22.63
CA ILE A 243 -21.39 24.75 -21.19
C ILE A 243 -20.23 24.04 -20.45
N GLN A 244 -19.77 24.68 -19.40
CA GLN A 244 -18.73 24.14 -18.52
C GLN A 244 -19.26 24.06 -17.10
N PHE A 245 -19.09 22.89 -16.50
CA PHE A 245 -19.34 22.64 -15.09
C PHE A 245 -18.02 22.27 -14.40
N THR A 246 -17.75 22.87 -13.24
CA THR A 246 -16.56 22.59 -12.44
C THR A 246 -16.95 22.32 -11.00
N ALA A 247 -16.28 21.38 -10.38
CA ALA A 247 -16.47 21.03 -8.98
C ALA A 247 -15.13 20.96 -8.24
N LEU A 248 -15.11 21.55 -7.05
CA LEU A 248 -14.04 21.50 -6.08
C LEU A 248 -14.62 21.04 -4.75
N THR A 249 -14.03 20.03 -4.14
CA THR A 249 -14.38 19.58 -2.78
C THR A 249 -13.69 20.44 -1.73
N GLY A 250 -14.29 20.55 -0.55
CA GLY A 250 -13.63 21.11 0.62
C GLY A 250 -12.49 20.22 1.13
N SER A 251 -11.78 20.68 2.13
CA SER A 251 -10.64 19.94 2.70
C SER A 251 -11.02 18.58 3.32
N SER A 252 -12.29 18.41 3.69
CA SER A 252 -12.86 17.12 4.15
C SER A 252 -13.18 16.15 3.00
N GLY A 253 -13.11 16.60 1.75
CA GLY A 253 -13.54 15.87 0.56
C GLY A 253 -15.04 15.95 0.27
N ASN A 254 -15.81 16.71 1.06
CA ASN A 254 -17.25 16.91 0.87
C ASN A 254 -17.54 18.00 -0.17
N PHE A 255 -18.73 17.94 -0.80
CA PHE A 255 -19.18 19.00 -1.69
C PHE A 255 -19.73 20.18 -0.90
N VAL A 256 -19.30 21.37 -1.29
CA VAL A 256 -19.79 22.65 -0.77
C VAL A 256 -20.35 23.49 -1.91
N ALA A 257 -21.40 24.27 -1.64
CA ALA A 257 -22.12 25.03 -2.70
C ALA A 257 -21.18 25.98 -3.47
N ASN A 258 -20.27 26.63 -2.77
CA ASN A 258 -19.30 27.57 -3.37
C ASN A 258 -18.18 26.88 -4.17
N GLY A 259 -18.01 25.56 -4.02
CA GLY A 259 -17.06 24.75 -4.81
C GLY A 259 -17.62 24.35 -6.18
N ILE A 260 -18.91 24.58 -6.45
CA ILE A 260 -19.56 24.21 -7.70
C ILE A 260 -19.79 25.45 -8.54
N ASN A 261 -19.24 25.48 -9.76
CA ASN A 261 -19.35 26.60 -10.67
C ASN A 261 -19.84 26.14 -12.05
N LEU A 262 -20.67 26.95 -12.65
CA LEU A 262 -21.27 26.73 -13.96
C LEU A 262 -21.02 27.93 -14.85
N ASN A 263 -20.37 27.72 -16.00
CA ASN A 263 -20.16 28.74 -17.03
C ASN A 263 -20.92 28.36 -18.28
N ILE A 264 -21.84 29.24 -18.68
CA ILE A 264 -22.64 29.09 -19.90
C ILE A 264 -21.92 29.82 -21.05
N ASN A 265 -22.07 29.31 -22.27
CA ASN A 265 -21.51 29.88 -23.49
C ASN A 265 -19.98 29.81 -23.59
N THR A 266 -19.41 28.71 -23.12
CA THR A 266 -17.98 28.40 -23.25
C THR A 266 -17.76 27.04 -23.91
N SER A 267 -16.71 26.91 -24.70
CA SER A 267 -16.36 25.68 -25.43
C SER A 267 -14.99 25.12 -25.09
N GLU A 268 -14.32 25.72 -24.13
CA GLU A 268 -12.94 25.35 -23.76
C GLU A 268 -12.83 24.99 -22.29
N LEU A 269 -12.01 23.98 -21.98
CA LEU A 269 -11.57 23.74 -20.63
C LEU A 269 -10.75 24.96 -20.18
N ILE A 270 -11.03 25.48 -19.02
CA ILE A 270 -10.13 26.46 -18.40
C ILE A 270 -8.88 25.68 -18.03
N ALA A 271 -7.74 26.08 -18.61
CA ALA A 271 -6.45 25.54 -18.20
C ALA A 271 -6.22 25.91 -16.73
N ASP A 272 -6.40 24.92 -15.87
CA ASP A 272 -6.27 25.09 -14.43
C ASP A 272 -4.77 25.12 -14.10
N LYS A 273 -4.22 26.35 -14.03
CA LYS A 273 -2.83 26.56 -13.68
C LYS A 273 -2.58 26.16 -12.23
N GLY A 274 -2.72 24.85 -11.94
CA GLY A 274 -2.39 24.34 -10.62
C GLY A 274 -3.31 23.26 -10.06
N GLY A 275 -4.26 22.69 -10.82
CA GLY A 275 -5.10 21.59 -10.35
C GLY A 275 -6.06 21.99 -9.23
N SER A 276 -6.71 23.15 -9.36
CA SER A 276 -7.64 23.69 -8.35
C SER A 276 -9.03 23.07 -8.40
N THR A 277 -9.33 22.25 -9.41
CA THR A 277 -10.65 21.57 -9.54
C THR A 277 -10.50 20.06 -9.48
N ASP A 278 -11.42 19.38 -8.80
CA ASP A 278 -11.43 17.91 -8.73
C ASP A 278 -12.04 17.28 -9.97
N VAL A 279 -13.09 17.91 -10.50
CA VAL A 279 -13.77 17.49 -11.75
C VAL A 279 -14.16 18.72 -12.57
N GLN A 280 -13.91 18.65 -13.85
CA GLN A 280 -14.36 19.62 -14.83
C GLN A 280 -14.97 18.90 -16.03
N ILE A 281 -16.11 19.34 -16.51
CA ILE A 281 -16.77 18.84 -17.72
C ILE A 281 -17.17 20.00 -18.62
N VAL A 282 -16.89 19.86 -19.91
CA VAL A 282 -17.30 20.80 -20.96
C VAL A 282 -18.10 20.04 -22.01
N ILE A 283 -19.29 20.51 -22.28
CA ILE A 283 -20.15 19.99 -23.34
C ILE A 283 -20.20 21.00 -24.47
N LYS A 284 -19.70 20.63 -25.65
CA LYS A 284 -19.72 21.41 -26.88
C LYS A 284 -20.99 21.06 -27.67
N PHE A 285 -21.75 22.04 -28.05
CA PHE A 285 -22.99 21.83 -28.80
C PHE A 285 -22.70 21.77 -30.30
N PRO A 286 -23.34 20.83 -31.02
CA PRO A 286 -23.22 20.77 -32.47
C PRO A 286 -24.01 21.95 -33.12
N PRO A 287 -23.55 22.49 -34.29
CA PRO A 287 -24.22 23.62 -34.96
C PRO A 287 -25.70 23.38 -35.29
N VAL A 288 -26.10 22.12 -35.39
CA VAL A 288 -27.51 21.75 -35.66
C VAL A 288 -28.45 22.10 -34.51
N LEU A 289 -27.95 22.23 -33.30
CA LEU A 289 -28.73 22.58 -32.12
C LEU A 289 -29.17 24.04 -32.16
N HIS A 290 -28.37 24.91 -32.77
CA HIS A 290 -28.67 26.35 -32.97
C HIS A 290 -29.88 26.61 -33.92
N SER A 291 -30.28 25.61 -34.69
CA SER A 291 -31.39 25.72 -35.66
C SER A 291 -32.79 25.59 -35.03
N LYS A 292 -32.86 25.06 -33.80
CA LYS A 292 -34.14 24.92 -33.07
C LYS A 292 -34.21 26.02 -32.01
N ASN A 293 -34.96 27.03 -32.23
CA ASN A 293 -35.17 28.21 -31.34
C ASN A 293 -35.80 27.84 -29.96
N THR A 294 -35.33 26.77 -29.34
CA THR A 294 -35.77 26.22 -28.06
C THR A 294 -34.60 26.14 -27.09
N ASN A 295 -34.78 26.63 -25.86
CA ASN A 295 -33.81 26.41 -24.79
C ASN A 295 -33.71 24.94 -24.49
N HIS A 296 -32.50 24.51 -24.11
CA HIS A 296 -32.20 23.12 -23.74
C HIS A 296 -31.97 23.04 -22.24
N SER A 297 -32.61 22.07 -21.58
CA SER A 297 -32.29 21.73 -20.19
C SER A 297 -31.11 20.78 -20.13
N ILE A 298 -30.19 21.08 -19.24
CA ILE A 298 -29.05 20.21 -18.92
C ILE A 298 -29.07 19.94 -17.41
N GLY A 299 -28.97 18.66 -17.06
CA GLY A 299 -28.84 18.22 -15.68
C GLY A 299 -27.43 17.77 -15.39
N PHE A 300 -26.91 18.15 -14.23
CA PHE A 300 -25.67 17.66 -13.68
C PHE A 300 -25.97 17.00 -12.33
N VAL A 301 -25.42 15.78 -12.14
CA VAL A 301 -25.43 15.09 -10.84
C VAL A 301 -24.01 14.64 -10.54
N LEU A 302 -23.50 15.02 -9.38
CA LEU A 302 -22.14 14.71 -8.96
C LEU A 302 -22.19 13.83 -7.71
N TYR A 303 -21.60 12.65 -7.80
CA TYR A 303 -21.49 11.68 -6.72
C TYR A 303 -20.05 11.67 -6.20
N GLN A 304 -19.88 11.78 -4.89
CA GLN A 304 -18.55 11.75 -4.27
C GLN A 304 -17.86 10.39 -4.42
N ASN A 305 -18.65 9.31 -4.50
CA ASN A 305 -18.15 7.95 -4.62
C ASN A 305 -18.98 7.13 -5.61
N ASP A 306 -18.44 5.99 -6.01
CA ASP A 306 -19.03 5.06 -6.98
C ASP A 306 -19.85 3.93 -6.35
N ARG A 307 -20.31 4.07 -5.09
CA ARG A 307 -21.03 3.00 -4.38
C ARG A 307 -22.33 2.56 -5.04
N PHE A 308 -22.99 3.47 -5.73
CA PHE A 308 -24.21 3.15 -6.49
C PHE A 308 -23.92 2.49 -7.85
N PHE A 309 -22.67 2.50 -8.30
CA PHE A 309 -22.22 2.04 -9.61
C PHE A 309 -21.31 0.80 -9.48
N ARG A 310 -21.83 -0.26 -8.86
CA ARG A 310 -21.06 -1.49 -8.64
C ARG A 310 -20.85 -2.27 -9.92
N SER A 311 -19.60 -2.39 -10.33
CA SER A 311 -19.17 -3.15 -11.50
C SER A 311 -18.94 -4.62 -11.18
N SER A 312 -19.21 -5.48 -12.16
CA SER A 312 -18.80 -6.88 -12.17
C SER A 312 -17.49 -7.09 -12.92
N ALA A 313 -17.16 -6.18 -13.86
CA ALA A 313 -15.96 -6.23 -14.68
C ALA A 313 -14.76 -5.53 -14.04
N PHE A 314 -14.98 -4.65 -13.06
CA PHE A 314 -13.93 -3.91 -12.35
C PHE A 314 -13.99 -4.15 -10.84
N SER A 315 -12.85 -4.58 -10.27
CA SER A 315 -12.72 -4.84 -8.83
C SER A 315 -12.02 -3.69 -8.11
N ALA A 316 -12.72 -3.08 -7.15
CA ALA A 316 -12.19 -2.04 -6.27
C ALA A 316 -11.58 -2.68 -5.01
N SER A 317 -10.28 -2.86 -4.96
CA SER A 317 -9.56 -3.50 -3.84
C SER A 317 -8.80 -2.51 -2.95
N SER A 318 -8.44 -1.32 -3.48
CA SER A 318 -7.63 -0.32 -2.75
C SER A 318 -8.41 0.48 -1.70
N GLY A 319 -9.75 0.40 -1.71
CA GLY A 319 -10.62 1.21 -0.86
C GLY A 319 -10.66 2.71 -1.26
N THR A 320 -10.20 3.04 -2.45
CA THR A 320 -10.32 4.41 -3.01
C THR A 320 -11.71 4.64 -3.56
N SER A 321 -12.36 5.73 -3.17
CA SER A 321 -13.61 6.19 -3.77
C SER A 321 -13.33 6.92 -5.10
N ARG A 322 -14.28 6.83 -6.04
CA ARG A 322 -14.18 7.45 -7.36
C ARG A 322 -15.35 8.41 -7.54
N THR A 323 -15.02 9.63 -7.89
CA THR A 323 -16.06 10.61 -8.22
C THR A 323 -16.75 10.23 -9.53
N VAL A 324 -18.09 10.23 -9.53
CA VAL A 324 -18.92 10.00 -10.71
C VAL A 324 -19.65 11.29 -11.03
N ILE A 325 -19.58 11.73 -12.28
CA ILE A 325 -20.32 12.89 -12.76
C ILE A 325 -21.33 12.47 -13.81
N SER A 326 -22.59 12.76 -13.58
CA SER A 326 -23.64 12.70 -14.60
C SER A 326 -23.77 14.05 -15.29
N ALA A 327 -23.77 14.04 -16.60
CA ALA A 327 -24.16 15.19 -17.40
C ALA A 327 -25.18 14.71 -18.42
N ASN A 328 -26.40 15.18 -18.34
CA ASN A 328 -27.47 14.69 -19.17
C ASN A 328 -28.13 15.84 -19.96
N LEU A 329 -28.23 15.69 -21.28
CA LEU A 329 -28.88 16.65 -22.21
C LEU A 329 -30.06 16.00 -22.94
N GLY A 330 -30.51 14.84 -22.53
CA GLY A 330 -31.47 14.05 -23.28
C GLY A 330 -30.86 13.42 -24.55
N GLN A 331 -31.72 12.98 -25.48
CA GLN A 331 -31.26 12.29 -26.71
C GLN A 331 -30.79 13.29 -27.78
N VAL A 332 -29.57 13.80 -27.66
CA VAL A 332 -28.92 14.64 -28.66
C VAL A 332 -27.72 13.92 -29.25
N SER A 333 -27.69 13.79 -30.58
CA SER A 333 -26.57 13.19 -31.29
C SER A 333 -25.52 14.24 -31.70
N GLY A 334 -24.25 13.84 -31.77
CA GLY A 334 -23.15 14.69 -32.22
C GLY A 334 -22.62 15.65 -31.16
N LEU A 335 -22.85 15.33 -29.90
CA LEU A 335 -22.25 16.04 -28.76
C LEU A 335 -20.75 15.70 -28.66
N HIS A 336 -19.97 16.66 -28.19
CA HIS A 336 -18.59 16.47 -27.82
C HIS A 336 -18.41 16.85 -26.36
N VAL A 337 -18.18 15.84 -25.53
CA VAL A 337 -18.01 15.97 -24.09
C VAL A 337 -16.54 15.80 -23.75
N GLU A 338 -15.97 16.81 -23.14
CA GLU A 338 -14.58 16.81 -22.68
C GLU A 338 -14.56 16.92 -21.16
N MET A 339 -13.80 16.04 -20.51
CA MET A 339 -13.75 15.96 -19.06
C MET A 339 -12.32 15.96 -18.58
N LEU A 340 -12.10 16.56 -17.41
CA LEU A 340 -10.85 16.56 -16.69
C LEU A 340 -11.10 16.10 -15.26
N PHE A 341 -10.42 15.06 -14.82
CA PHE A 341 -10.49 14.54 -13.46
C PHE A 341 -9.14 14.67 -12.77
N LYS A 342 -9.17 15.05 -11.51
CA LYS A 342 -7.98 15.07 -10.67
C LYS A 342 -7.56 13.63 -10.35
N PRO A 343 -6.28 13.24 -10.53
CA PRO A 343 -5.81 11.92 -10.16
C PRO A 343 -5.93 11.70 -8.66
N THR A 344 -6.54 10.60 -8.25
CA THR A 344 -6.53 10.19 -6.84
C THR A 344 -5.12 9.78 -6.43
N THR A 345 -4.62 10.29 -5.30
CA THR A 345 -3.33 9.90 -4.77
C THR A 345 -3.49 8.76 -3.78
N VAL A 346 -2.87 7.62 -4.07
CA VAL A 346 -2.81 6.48 -3.15
C VAL A 346 -1.43 6.45 -2.48
N PRO A 347 -1.36 6.37 -1.15
CA PRO A 347 -0.08 6.32 -0.45
C PRO A 347 0.77 5.14 -0.93
N ASN A 348 2.04 5.40 -1.27
CA ASN A 348 2.99 4.42 -1.77
C ASN A 348 2.55 3.69 -3.05
N ALA A 349 1.78 4.36 -3.90
CA ALA A 349 1.42 3.85 -5.21
C ALA A 349 1.51 4.96 -6.26
N SER A 350 1.82 4.58 -7.49
CA SER A 350 1.79 5.45 -8.68
C SER A 350 0.66 5.02 -9.61
N LEU A 351 0.09 5.98 -10.31
CA LEU A 351 -0.90 5.69 -11.34
C LEU A 351 -0.22 4.89 -12.46
N HIS A 352 -0.75 3.70 -12.75
CA HIS A 352 -0.24 2.84 -13.83
C HIS A 352 -1.00 3.09 -15.12
N ASP A 353 -2.33 3.03 -15.07
CA ASP A 353 -3.21 3.30 -16.20
C ASP A 353 -4.58 3.79 -15.72
N PHE A 354 -5.37 4.35 -16.63
CA PHE A 354 -6.74 4.74 -16.37
C PHE A 354 -7.62 4.50 -17.58
N ALA A 355 -8.92 4.35 -17.35
CA ALA A 355 -9.92 4.30 -18.40
C ALA A 355 -11.02 5.34 -18.18
N CYS A 356 -11.40 6.01 -19.25
CA CYS A 356 -12.56 6.88 -19.33
C CYS A 356 -13.80 6.03 -19.57
N VAL A 357 -14.73 6.02 -18.63
CA VAL A 357 -15.87 5.11 -18.65
C VAL A 357 -17.19 5.83 -18.43
N TRP A 358 -18.27 5.18 -18.87
CA TRP A 358 -19.64 5.60 -18.59
C TRP A 358 -20.47 4.42 -18.11
N TRP A 359 -21.50 4.70 -17.28
CA TRP A 359 -22.37 3.66 -16.75
C TRP A 359 -23.42 3.26 -17.76
N ASN A 360 -23.41 2.01 -18.16
CA ASN A 360 -24.39 1.43 -19.07
C ASN A 360 -25.52 0.75 -18.27
N TYR A 361 -26.66 1.39 -18.18
CA TYR A 361 -27.82 0.87 -17.44
C TYR A 361 -28.32 -0.47 -17.98
N THR A 362 -28.16 -0.75 -19.30
CA THR A 362 -28.56 -2.02 -19.89
C THR A 362 -27.65 -3.17 -19.49
N LEU A 363 -26.33 -2.93 -19.44
CA LEU A 363 -25.34 -3.92 -19.02
C LEU A 363 -25.18 -3.99 -17.49
N LYS A 364 -25.66 -2.96 -16.79
CA LYS A 364 -25.46 -2.73 -15.35
C LYS A 364 -23.97 -2.76 -15.00
N ASP A 365 -23.15 -2.14 -15.86
CA ASP A 365 -21.68 -2.11 -15.70
C ASP A 365 -21.05 -0.94 -16.46
N TRP A 366 -19.75 -0.69 -16.18
CA TRP A 366 -18.97 0.33 -16.85
C TRP A 366 -18.64 -0.07 -18.29
N SER A 367 -18.70 0.90 -19.20
CA SER A 367 -18.39 0.75 -20.62
C SER A 367 -17.42 1.84 -21.07
N THR A 368 -16.48 1.49 -21.95
CA THR A 368 -15.55 2.42 -22.60
C THR A 368 -16.01 2.85 -23.99
N PHE A 369 -17.12 2.29 -24.48
CA PHE A 369 -17.59 2.53 -25.85
C PHE A 369 -17.96 4.01 -26.08
N GLY A 370 -17.42 4.63 -27.14
CA GLY A 370 -17.68 6.04 -27.45
C GLY A 370 -16.88 7.04 -26.61
N CYS A 371 -15.99 6.55 -25.74
CA CYS A 371 -15.07 7.37 -24.95
C CYS A 371 -13.61 7.09 -25.32
N SER A 372 -12.76 8.09 -25.22
CA SER A 372 -11.32 8.02 -25.42
C SER A 372 -10.59 8.80 -24.34
N LYS A 373 -9.34 8.41 -24.07
CA LYS A 373 -8.46 9.10 -23.11
C LYS A 373 -7.32 9.79 -23.84
N VAL A 374 -6.74 10.81 -23.22
CA VAL A 374 -5.53 11.49 -23.73
C VAL A 374 -4.38 11.18 -22.79
N ASN A 375 -3.32 10.64 -23.39
CA ASN A 375 -2.07 10.40 -22.70
C ASN A 375 -1.38 11.72 -22.40
N HIS A 376 -0.94 11.91 -21.14
CA HIS A 376 -0.20 13.07 -20.65
C HIS A 376 -0.92 14.42 -20.82
N SER A 377 -1.81 14.72 -19.87
CA SER A 377 -2.13 16.09 -19.53
C SER A 377 -1.42 16.43 -18.22
N GLU A 378 -0.67 17.52 -18.18
CA GLU A 378 -0.06 18.05 -16.95
C GLU A 378 -1.14 18.49 -15.95
N ASP A 379 -2.38 18.73 -16.45
CA ASP A 379 -3.50 19.26 -15.70
C ASP A 379 -4.38 18.16 -15.05
N GLY A 380 -4.21 16.89 -15.39
CA GLY A 380 -5.05 15.79 -14.86
C GLY A 380 -5.40 14.70 -15.88
N LEU A 381 -6.39 13.87 -15.55
CA LEU A 381 -6.86 12.78 -16.40
C LEU A 381 -7.92 13.27 -17.38
N ARG A 382 -7.57 13.36 -18.65
CA ARG A 382 -8.42 13.98 -19.69
C ARG A 382 -9.16 12.93 -20.50
N CYS A 383 -10.47 13.05 -20.57
CA CYS A 383 -11.40 12.15 -21.25
C CYS A 383 -12.22 12.88 -22.31
N PHE A 384 -12.56 12.18 -23.38
CA PHE A 384 -13.50 12.63 -24.42
C PHE A 384 -14.56 11.57 -24.65
N CYS A 385 -15.84 11.98 -24.68
CA CYS A 385 -16.96 11.11 -25.01
C CYS A 385 -17.88 11.78 -26.04
N ASN A 386 -18.59 10.98 -26.84
CA ASN A 386 -19.48 11.47 -27.90
C ASN A 386 -20.98 11.48 -27.50
N HIS A 387 -21.25 11.28 -26.24
CA HIS A 387 -22.61 11.24 -25.66
C HIS A 387 -22.60 11.78 -24.24
N THR A 388 -23.78 11.99 -23.66
CA THR A 388 -23.97 12.44 -22.27
C THR A 388 -24.64 11.35 -21.43
N THR A 389 -24.11 11.10 -20.24
CA THR A 389 -24.58 10.10 -19.25
C THR A 389 -23.77 10.24 -17.94
N ASN A 390 -23.71 9.19 -17.11
CA ASN A 390 -22.81 9.12 -15.94
C ASN A 390 -21.40 8.72 -16.36
N PHE A 391 -20.44 9.55 -16.05
CA PHE A 391 -19.04 9.37 -16.38
C PHE A 391 -18.19 9.18 -15.13
N ALA A 392 -17.16 8.37 -15.26
CA ALA A 392 -16.12 8.22 -14.24
C ALA A 392 -14.76 7.93 -14.90
N VAL A 393 -13.69 8.02 -14.09
CA VAL A 393 -12.38 7.52 -14.46
C VAL A 393 -12.02 6.37 -13.53
N LEU A 394 -11.83 5.21 -14.11
CA LEU A 394 -11.34 4.04 -13.40
C LEU A 394 -9.83 4.00 -13.48
N MET A 395 -9.17 4.12 -12.35
CA MET A 395 -7.73 4.19 -12.21
C MET A 395 -7.18 2.84 -11.71
N SER A 396 -6.06 2.42 -12.28
CA SER A 396 -5.28 1.27 -11.82
C SER A 396 -3.96 1.76 -11.27
N PHE A 397 -3.64 1.36 -10.05
CA PHE A 397 -2.45 1.80 -9.33
C PHE A 397 -1.44 0.69 -9.22
N ARG A 398 -0.16 1.05 -9.35
CA ARG A 398 0.98 0.20 -9.10
C ARG A 398 1.62 0.63 -7.78
N ARG A 399 1.89 -0.32 -6.89
CA ARG A 399 2.56 -0.02 -5.62
C ARG A 399 4.02 0.35 -5.84
N ASP A 400 4.44 1.46 -5.27
CA ASP A 400 5.81 1.94 -5.28
C ASP A 400 6.46 1.67 -3.92
N PHE A 401 7.38 0.70 -3.89
CA PHE A 401 8.22 0.47 -2.73
C PHE A 401 9.46 1.34 -2.81
N LYS A 402 9.50 2.40 -2.02
CA LYS A 402 10.72 3.18 -1.81
C LYS A 402 11.59 2.47 -0.78
N TYR A 403 12.63 1.79 -1.24
CA TYR A 403 13.70 1.37 -0.34
C TYR A 403 14.43 2.58 0.20
N ALA A 404 14.78 2.53 1.48
CA ALA A 404 15.81 3.42 1.98
C ALA A 404 17.11 3.10 1.24
N GLU A 405 17.65 4.03 0.44
CA GLU A 405 18.89 3.83 -0.35
C GLU A 405 20.04 3.26 0.48
N ALA A 406 20.14 3.70 1.73
CA ALA A 406 21.12 3.18 2.67
C ALA A 406 21.01 1.66 2.90
N LEU A 407 19.78 1.13 2.97
CA LEU A 407 19.55 -0.31 3.17
C LEU A 407 19.95 -1.12 1.94
N ASN A 408 19.70 -0.58 0.75
CA ASN A 408 20.10 -1.19 -0.52
C ASN A 408 21.63 -1.30 -0.62
N TRP A 409 22.38 -0.24 -0.33
CA TRP A 409 23.83 -0.27 -0.33
C TRP A 409 24.41 -1.25 0.71
N ILE A 410 23.85 -1.30 1.92
CA ILE A 410 24.24 -2.27 2.96
C ILE A 410 24.02 -3.69 2.45
N THR A 411 22.90 -3.96 1.80
CA THR A 411 22.56 -5.28 1.25
C THR A 411 23.53 -5.68 0.15
N ILE A 412 23.76 -4.84 -0.83
CA ILE A 412 24.67 -5.11 -1.97
C ILE A 412 26.10 -5.37 -1.46
N LEU A 413 26.65 -4.51 -0.62
CA LEU A 413 27.99 -4.66 -0.07
C LEU A 413 28.11 -5.91 0.82
N GLY A 414 27.13 -6.11 1.71
CA GLY A 414 27.11 -7.25 2.62
C GLY A 414 27.02 -8.58 1.89
N CYS A 415 26.12 -8.69 0.92
CA CYS A 415 25.98 -9.89 0.09
C CYS A 415 27.22 -10.17 -0.78
N SER A 416 27.81 -9.13 -1.39
CA SER A 416 29.01 -9.28 -2.20
C SER A 416 30.19 -9.84 -1.40
N ILE A 417 30.44 -9.29 -0.22
CA ILE A 417 31.50 -9.76 0.68
C ILE A 417 31.16 -11.18 1.19
N SER A 418 29.89 -11.46 1.42
CA SER A 418 29.40 -12.78 1.86
C SER A 418 29.63 -13.86 0.81
N ILE A 419 29.35 -13.57 -0.47
CA ILE A 419 29.63 -14.48 -1.60
C ILE A 419 31.09 -14.83 -1.67
N ILE A 420 31.99 -13.86 -1.56
CA ILE A 420 33.44 -14.09 -1.53
C ILE A 420 33.83 -14.98 -0.34
N GLY A 421 33.33 -14.67 0.86
CA GLY A 421 33.58 -15.43 2.07
C GLY A 421 33.14 -16.89 1.99
N LEU A 422 31.91 -17.11 1.47
CA LEU A 422 31.37 -18.47 1.29
C LEU A 422 32.15 -19.27 0.24
N SER A 423 32.49 -18.65 -0.90
CA SER A 423 33.28 -19.30 -1.96
C SER A 423 34.65 -19.73 -1.45
N LEU A 424 35.35 -18.88 -0.71
CA LEU A 424 36.63 -19.19 -0.09
C LEU A 424 36.46 -20.28 0.97
N THR A 425 35.40 -20.28 1.75
CA THR A 425 35.10 -21.30 2.75
C THR A 425 34.87 -22.67 2.10
N ILE A 426 34.03 -22.74 1.07
CA ILE A 426 33.74 -23.97 0.33
C ILE A 426 35.05 -24.55 -0.27
N THR A 427 35.82 -23.71 -0.98
CA THR A 427 37.10 -24.11 -1.59
C THR A 427 38.08 -24.64 -0.57
N PHE A 428 38.20 -23.94 0.57
CA PHE A 428 39.10 -24.40 1.66
C PHE A 428 38.63 -25.72 2.27
N GLN A 429 37.36 -25.89 2.58
CA GLN A 429 36.81 -27.11 3.18
C GLN A 429 36.94 -28.32 2.24
N VAL A 430 36.69 -28.12 0.93
CA VAL A 430 36.84 -29.18 -0.08
C VAL A 430 38.31 -29.55 -0.27
N SER A 431 39.22 -28.57 -0.36
CA SER A 431 40.65 -28.80 -0.53
C SER A 431 41.29 -29.51 0.67
N THR A 432 40.80 -29.24 1.89
CA THR A 432 41.34 -29.85 3.12
C THR A 432 40.54 -31.09 3.56
N ARG A 433 39.62 -31.59 2.75
CA ARG A 433 38.70 -32.70 3.06
C ARG A 433 39.43 -33.99 3.49
N LYS A 434 40.60 -34.34 2.87
CA LYS A 434 41.36 -35.55 3.16
C LYS A 434 41.94 -35.58 4.58
N SER A 435 42.14 -34.42 5.23
CA SER A 435 42.72 -34.31 6.56
C SER A 435 41.70 -34.02 7.67
N ARG A 436 40.38 -34.12 7.38
CA ARG A 436 39.30 -33.77 8.32
C ARG A 436 38.25 -34.87 8.43
N LYS A 437 37.47 -34.85 9.53
CA LYS A 437 36.30 -35.74 9.68
C LYS A 437 35.25 -35.41 8.60
N THR A 438 34.77 -36.44 7.91
CA THR A 438 33.92 -36.32 6.72
C THR A 438 32.57 -35.68 7.04
N ASN A 439 31.87 -36.17 8.07
CA ASN A 439 30.48 -35.76 8.34
C ASN A 439 30.32 -34.27 8.66
N PRO A 440 31.02 -33.64 9.64
CA PRO A 440 30.82 -32.22 9.93
C PRO A 440 31.27 -31.31 8.79
N THR A 441 32.25 -31.77 7.98
CA THR A 441 32.68 -31.00 6.79
C THR A 441 31.64 -30.99 5.71
N VAL A 442 30.98 -32.12 5.42
CA VAL A 442 29.90 -32.19 4.43
C VAL A 442 28.74 -31.33 4.84
N LEU A 443 28.31 -31.38 6.11
CA LEU A 443 27.20 -30.57 6.62
C LEU A 443 27.48 -29.05 6.49
N LEU A 444 28.67 -28.61 6.88
CA LEU A 444 29.08 -27.20 6.78
C LEU A 444 29.18 -26.76 5.32
N VAL A 445 29.70 -27.58 4.43
CA VAL A 445 29.77 -27.27 3.00
C VAL A 445 28.36 -27.16 2.42
N SER A 446 27.42 -28.04 2.78
CA SER A 446 26.03 -27.98 2.32
C SER A 446 25.33 -26.69 2.77
N VAL A 447 25.52 -26.26 4.03
CA VAL A 447 25.04 -24.95 4.50
C VAL A 447 25.59 -23.80 3.64
N CYS A 448 26.92 -23.81 3.41
CA CYS A 448 27.58 -22.77 2.64
C CYS A 448 27.12 -22.75 1.17
N VAL A 449 26.88 -23.91 0.56
CA VAL A 449 26.36 -24.00 -0.83
C VAL A 449 24.95 -23.47 -0.92
N CYS A 450 24.05 -23.89 -0.01
CA CYS A 450 22.68 -23.36 -0.02
C CYS A 450 22.65 -21.83 0.18
N LEU A 451 23.43 -21.33 1.15
CA LEU A 451 23.51 -19.92 1.45
C LEU A 451 24.15 -19.13 0.28
N LEU A 452 25.14 -19.69 -0.39
CA LEU A 452 25.78 -19.07 -1.55
C LEU A 452 24.79 -18.93 -2.71
N ILE A 453 24.06 -20.01 -3.05
CA ILE A 453 23.09 -19.98 -4.14
C ILE A 453 21.94 -19.05 -3.79
N PHE A 454 21.44 -19.09 -2.55
CA PHE A 454 20.41 -18.15 -2.08
C PHE A 454 20.87 -16.70 -2.24
N THR A 455 22.09 -16.36 -1.78
CA THR A 455 22.61 -14.98 -1.83
C THR A 455 22.80 -14.51 -3.28
N LEU A 456 23.24 -15.39 -4.19
CA LEU A 456 23.38 -15.09 -5.60
C LEU A 456 22.02 -14.84 -6.26
N LEU A 457 21.04 -15.73 -6.02
CA LEU A 457 19.68 -15.56 -6.54
C LEU A 457 19.00 -14.30 -5.98
N PHE A 458 19.23 -14.00 -4.70
CA PHE A 458 18.71 -12.81 -4.07
C PHE A 458 19.27 -11.53 -4.71
N MET A 459 20.60 -11.47 -4.94
CA MET A 459 21.20 -10.28 -5.57
C MET A 459 20.82 -10.08 -7.04
N LEU A 460 20.60 -11.18 -7.79
CA LEU A 460 20.43 -11.12 -9.24
C LEU A 460 18.98 -11.24 -9.69
N GLY A 461 18.08 -11.69 -8.83
CA GLY A 461 16.74 -12.06 -9.26
C GLY A 461 15.60 -11.71 -8.29
N VAL A 462 15.88 -11.05 -7.16
CA VAL A 462 14.81 -10.67 -6.23
C VAL A 462 13.94 -9.54 -6.77
N ASP A 463 14.52 -8.60 -7.50
CA ASP A 463 13.78 -7.53 -8.13
C ASP A 463 13.06 -8.06 -9.37
N ASN A 464 11.79 -7.70 -9.54
CA ASN A 464 11.06 -8.08 -10.73
C ASN A 464 11.62 -7.31 -11.94
N PRO A 465 12.26 -7.98 -12.93
CA PRO A 465 12.90 -7.30 -14.06
C PRO A 465 11.90 -6.57 -14.96
N HIS A 466 10.64 -6.99 -14.95
CA HIS A 466 9.59 -6.34 -15.74
C HIS A 466 9.17 -4.99 -15.12
N LYS A 467 9.32 -4.81 -13.82
CA LYS A 467 9.06 -3.53 -13.14
C LYS A 467 10.00 -2.40 -13.60
N GLN A 468 11.24 -2.71 -13.98
CA GLN A 468 12.22 -1.72 -14.45
C GLN A 468 12.04 -1.33 -15.93
N GLN A 469 11.43 -2.19 -16.74
CA GLN A 469 11.22 -1.93 -18.17
C GLN A 469 9.92 -1.20 -18.48
N ASP A 470 8.91 -1.35 -17.64
CA ASP A 470 7.63 -0.68 -17.79
C ASP A 470 7.72 0.70 -17.10
N LYS A 471 8.16 1.72 -17.86
CA LYS A 471 7.70 3.08 -17.57
C LYS A 471 6.17 3.00 -17.56
N PRO A 472 5.47 3.80 -16.73
CA PRO A 472 4.02 3.88 -16.80
C PRO A 472 3.65 4.35 -18.23
N GLU A 473 3.54 3.42 -19.13
CA GLU A 473 2.94 3.64 -20.44
C GLU A 473 1.44 3.57 -20.20
N ILE A 474 0.86 4.74 -19.95
CA ILE A 474 -0.59 4.89 -20.09
C ILE A 474 -0.90 4.40 -21.50
N LEU A 475 -1.61 3.28 -21.62
CA LEU A 475 -1.97 2.69 -22.89
C LEU A 475 -2.68 3.73 -23.74
N GLU A 476 -2.40 3.81 -25.05
CA GLU A 476 -3.12 4.73 -25.95
C GLU A 476 -4.60 4.35 -26.07
N ASP A 477 -4.89 3.06 -26.00
CA ASP A 477 -6.24 2.53 -26.10
C ASP A 477 -7.01 2.68 -24.78
N ASN A 478 -8.25 3.13 -24.87
CA ASN A 478 -9.16 3.25 -23.71
C ASN A 478 -9.75 1.90 -23.34
N VAL A 479 -8.97 1.07 -22.63
CA VAL A 479 -9.35 -0.28 -22.20
C VAL A 479 -9.69 -0.28 -20.73
N LEU A 480 -10.80 -0.96 -20.37
CA LEU A 480 -11.23 -1.11 -18.98
C LEU A 480 -10.22 -1.95 -18.18
N PRO A 481 -9.59 -1.41 -17.12
CA PRO A 481 -8.75 -2.22 -16.25
C PRO A 481 -9.63 -3.20 -15.44
N PRO A 482 -9.16 -4.42 -15.16
CA PRO A 482 -9.93 -5.39 -14.38
C PRO A 482 -9.99 -5.04 -12.89
N SER A 483 -9.04 -4.26 -12.40
CA SER A 483 -8.94 -3.86 -10.98
C SER A 483 -8.24 -2.50 -10.84
N ASP A 484 -8.49 -1.86 -9.70
CA ASP A 484 -7.76 -0.66 -9.28
C ASP A 484 -6.32 -0.95 -8.82
N THR A 485 -5.96 -2.21 -8.62
CA THR A 485 -4.59 -2.68 -8.44
C THR A 485 -4.10 -3.34 -9.72
N HIS A 486 -2.98 -2.85 -10.25
CA HIS A 486 -2.36 -3.48 -11.41
C HIS A 486 -1.86 -4.88 -11.04
N THR A 487 -2.31 -5.89 -11.79
CA THR A 487 -1.86 -7.28 -11.66
C THR A 487 -1.10 -7.68 -12.92
N GLU A 488 0.19 -7.92 -12.76
CA GLU A 488 1.03 -8.35 -13.87
C GLU A 488 0.78 -9.82 -14.20
N GLN A 489 0.65 -10.16 -15.49
CA GLN A 489 0.58 -11.54 -15.93
C GLN A 489 1.88 -12.29 -15.63
N ASP A 490 1.80 -13.52 -15.13
CA ASP A 490 3.00 -14.32 -14.84
C ASP A 490 3.71 -14.74 -16.13
N ARG A 491 4.86 -14.11 -16.40
CA ARG A 491 5.75 -14.47 -17.50
C ARG A 491 6.78 -15.55 -17.12
N GLY A 492 6.65 -16.16 -15.91
CA GLY A 492 7.40 -17.33 -15.46
C GLY A 492 8.74 -17.08 -14.76
N PRO A 493 9.65 -16.17 -15.16
CA PRO A 493 10.97 -16.09 -14.54
C PRO A 493 10.92 -15.65 -13.07
N CYS A 494 10.06 -14.71 -12.70
CA CYS A 494 9.95 -14.23 -11.33
C CYS A 494 9.41 -15.31 -10.38
N THR A 495 8.39 -16.07 -10.79
CA THR A 495 7.88 -17.20 -10.01
C THR A 495 8.95 -18.29 -9.84
N ALA A 496 9.71 -18.59 -10.88
CA ALA A 496 10.81 -19.56 -10.79
C ALA A 496 11.90 -19.11 -9.80
N VAL A 497 12.27 -17.83 -9.81
CA VAL A 497 13.21 -17.25 -8.84
C VAL A 497 12.65 -17.34 -7.42
N ALA A 498 11.37 -17.00 -7.20
CA ALA A 498 10.73 -17.12 -5.90
C ALA A 498 10.77 -18.55 -5.34
N VAL A 499 10.48 -19.55 -6.19
CA VAL A 499 10.57 -20.98 -5.85
C VAL A 499 11.98 -21.38 -5.45
N LEU A 500 12.99 -20.95 -6.23
CA LEU A 500 14.40 -21.26 -5.93
C LEU A 500 14.89 -20.57 -4.66
N LEU A 501 14.50 -19.31 -4.45
CA LEU A 501 14.83 -18.56 -3.23
C LEU A 501 14.24 -19.26 -1.99
N GLN A 502 12.96 -19.63 -2.04
CA GLN A 502 12.30 -20.38 -0.96
C GLN A 502 13.04 -21.71 -0.70
N TYR A 503 13.35 -22.47 -1.75
CA TYR A 503 14.01 -23.77 -1.64
C TYR A 503 15.40 -23.67 -0.96
N PHE A 504 16.27 -22.80 -1.46
CA PHE A 504 17.64 -22.70 -0.94
C PHE A 504 17.69 -22.08 0.45
N LEU A 505 16.76 -21.18 0.78
CA LEU A 505 16.69 -20.63 2.13
C LEU A 505 16.16 -21.66 3.13
N LEU A 506 15.10 -22.39 2.82
CA LEU A 506 14.63 -23.53 3.64
C LEU A 506 15.71 -24.60 3.74
N GLY A 507 16.44 -24.88 2.65
CA GLY A 507 17.59 -25.77 2.63
C GLY A 507 18.68 -25.33 3.61
N THR A 508 18.99 -24.04 3.67
CA THR A 508 19.95 -23.49 4.64
C THR A 508 19.53 -23.80 6.07
N PHE A 509 18.27 -23.56 6.44
CA PHE A 509 17.78 -23.85 7.80
C PHE A 509 17.73 -25.35 8.08
N THR A 510 17.34 -26.18 7.12
CA THR A 510 17.34 -27.64 7.27
C THR A 510 18.74 -28.16 7.52
N TRP A 511 19.74 -27.72 6.74
CA TRP A 511 21.13 -28.08 6.94
C TRP A 511 21.72 -27.56 8.25
N ASN A 512 21.30 -26.36 8.70
CA ASN A 512 21.66 -25.83 10.01
C ASN A 512 21.14 -26.72 11.14
N THR A 513 19.91 -27.18 11.03
CA THR A 513 19.27 -28.07 12.01
C THR A 513 19.96 -29.45 12.04
N LEU A 514 20.33 -30.01 10.89
CA LEU A 514 21.11 -31.25 10.79
C LEU A 514 22.52 -31.08 11.36
N TYR A 515 23.14 -29.90 11.16
CA TYR A 515 24.42 -29.58 11.78
C TYR A 515 24.33 -29.51 13.31
N ALA A 516 23.26 -28.84 13.85
CA ALA A 516 22.97 -28.80 15.28
C ALA A 516 22.77 -30.20 15.86
N THR A 517 22.02 -31.06 15.18
CA THR A 517 21.79 -32.47 15.56
C THR A 517 23.09 -33.27 15.58
N ASN A 518 23.95 -33.11 14.56
CA ASN A 518 25.24 -33.77 14.53
C ASN A 518 26.15 -33.34 15.70
N VAL A 519 26.17 -32.04 16.02
CA VAL A 519 26.91 -31.51 17.19
C VAL A 519 26.35 -32.10 18.49
N PHE A 520 25.05 -32.18 18.65
CA PHE A 520 24.40 -32.77 19.80
C PHE A 520 24.77 -34.25 19.96
N LEU A 521 24.68 -35.05 18.89
CA LEU A 521 25.04 -36.46 18.91
C LEU A 521 26.54 -36.70 19.25
N MET A 522 27.43 -35.83 18.75
CA MET A 522 28.84 -35.86 19.08
C MET A 522 29.15 -35.60 20.57
N ILE A 523 28.34 -34.70 21.19
CA ILE A 523 28.48 -34.40 22.63
C ILE A 523 27.94 -35.55 23.47
N ARG A 524 26.76 -36.07 23.12
CA ARG A 524 26.09 -37.13 23.88
C ARG A 524 26.78 -38.48 23.76
N ASN A 525 27.23 -38.82 22.55
CA ASN A 525 27.85 -40.11 22.24
C ASN A 525 29.36 -39.96 22.09
N SER A 526 30.07 -39.60 23.18
CA SER A 526 31.53 -39.46 23.17
C SER A 526 32.30 -40.76 22.87
N LEU A 527 31.63 -41.93 22.86
CA LEU A 527 32.18 -43.28 22.68
C LEU A 527 31.56 -44.07 21.50
N ALA A 528 30.54 -43.59 20.81
CA ALA A 528 29.91 -44.36 19.73
C ALA A 528 30.27 -43.83 18.33
N THR A 529 30.61 -44.73 17.42
CA THR A 529 30.75 -44.45 15.98
C THR A 529 29.40 -43.98 15.43
N SER A 530 29.40 -42.95 14.57
CA SER A 530 28.20 -42.51 13.84
C SER A 530 27.50 -43.71 13.18
N PRO A 531 26.16 -43.79 13.21
CA PRO A 531 25.40 -44.82 12.50
C PRO A 531 25.87 -44.94 11.04
N SER A 532 26.01 -46.16 10.51
CA SER A 532 26.55 -46.42 9.15
C SER A 532 25.76 -45.67 8.03
N HIS A 533 24.50 -45.36 8.25
CA HIS A 533 23.63 -44.67 7.26
C HIS A 533 23.38 -43.20 7.58
N PHE A 534 24.01 -42.61 8.62
CA PHE A 534 23.74 -41.23 9.04
C PHE A 534 23.91 -40.21 7.91
N THR A 535 24.98 -40.36 7.11
CA THR A 535 25.23 -39.45 5.99
C THR A 535 24.15 -39.56 4.91
N ALA A 536 23.66 -40.79 4.61
CA ALA A 536 22.59 -40.95 3.62
C ALA A 536 21.28 -40.32 4.08
N TYR A 537 20.87 -40.54 5.35
CA TYR A 537 19.70 -39.91 5.92
C TYR A 537 19.79 -38.38 5.96
N THR A 538 20.93 -37.84 6.36
CA THR A 538 21.14 -36.39 6.39
C THR A 538 21.08 -35.77 4.99
N MET A 539 21.61 -36.45 3.97
CA MET A 539 21.52 -35.99 2.57
C MET A 539 20.06 -36.03 2.06
N ALA A 540 19.34 -37.11 2.34
CA ALA A 540 17.94 -37.25 1.94
C ALA A 540 17.05 -36.19 2.61
N ILE A 541 17.19 -35.95 3.91
CA ILE A 541 16.44 -34.96 4.65
C ILE A 541 16.88 -33.54 4.23
N GLY A 542 18.15 -33.27 4.13
CA GLY A 542 18.72 -31.95 3.86
C GLY A 542 18.27 -31.35 2.53
N TRP A 543 18.11 -32.17 1.50
CA TRP A 543 17.65 -31.75 0.18
C TRP A 543 16.17 -32.06 -0.06
N GLY A 544 15.64 -33.15 0.53
CA GLY A 544 14.27 -33.60 0.30
C GLY A 544 13.21 -32.80 1.07
N LEU A 545 13.45 -32.50 2.35
CA LEU A 545 12.47 -31.77 3.16
C LEU A 545 12.14 -30.38 2.59
N PRO A 546 13.11 -29.55 2.20
CA PRO A 546 12.81 -28.28 1.53
C PRO A 546 12.01 -28.45 0.24
N ALA A 547 12.34 -29.48 -0.56
CA ALA A 547 11.63 -29.75 -1.81
C ALA A 547 10.14 -30.09 -1.57
N VAL A 548 9.85 -30.89 -0.55
CA VAL A 548 8.47 -31.23 -0.18
C VAL A 548 7.69 -29.99 0.26
N VAL A 549 8.27 -29.17 1.14
CA VAL A 549 7.63 -27.93 1.61
C VAL A 549 7.35 -26.99 0.43
N VAL A 550 8.32 -26.78 -0.44
CA VAL A 550 8.15 -25.92 -1.63
C VAL A 550 7.10 -26.47 -2.59
N ALA A 551 7.10 -27.78 -2.86
CA ALA A 551 6.10 -28.42 -3.72
C ALA A 551 4.68 -28.27 -3.16
N LEU A 552 4.50 -28.43 -1.84
CA LEU A 552 3.24 -28.20 -1.18
C LEU A 552 2.81 -26.72 -1.24
N THR A 553 3.75 -25.80 -0.96
CA THR A 553 3.47 -24.36 -1.04
C THR A 553 3.03 -23.95 -2.44
N LEU A 554 3.76 -24.40 -3.45
CA LEU A 554 3.47 -24.10 -4.85
C LEU A 554 2.12 -24.72 -5.28
N GLY A 555 1.88 -26.00 -4.94
CA GLY A 555 0.66 -26.70 -5.32
C GLY A 555 -0.62 -26.13 -4.70
N ILE A 556 -0.52 -25.52 -3.52
CA ILE A 556 -1.68 -24.90 -2.85
C ILE A 556 -1.91 -23.47 -3.33
N SER A 557 -0.85 -22.67 -3.52
CA SER A 557 -0.94 -21.21 -3.70
C SER A 557 -0.82 -20.76 -5.15
N TYR A 558 -0.14 -21.53 -6.01
CA TYR A 558 0.12 -21.10 -7.38
C TYR A 558 -1.04 -21.49 -8.31
N ARG A 559 -1.52 -20.50 -9.06
CA ARG A 559 -2.40 -20.69 -10.23
C ARG A 559 -1.84 -19.88 -11.39
N VAL A 560 -1.99 -20.41 -12.61
CA VAL A 560 -1.46 -19.75 -13.82
C VAL A 560 -2.13 -18.39 -14.03
N ASP A 561 -3.43 -18.31 -13.72
CA ASP A 561 -4.23 -17.09 -13.87
C ASP A 561 -4.09 -16.12 -12.68
N GLU A 562 -3.58 -16.59 -11.53
CA GLU A 562 -3.40 -15.80 -10.31
C GLU A 562 -2.01 -16.07 -9.69
N PRO A 563 -0.91 -15.66 -10.31
CA PRO A 563 0.45 -15.92 -9.80
C PRO A 563 0.75 -15.21 -8.48
N LEU A 564 0.01 -14.14 -8.17
CA LEU A 564 0.14 -13.37 -6.93
C LEU A 564 -0.37 -14.12 -5.70
N GLY A 565 -1.09 -15.22 -5.86
CA GLY A 565 -1.39 -16.14 -4.77
C GLY A 565 -0.15 -16.81 -4.19
N TYR A 566 0.93 -16.96 -4.95
CA TYR A 566 2.20 -17.54 -4.51
C TYR A 566 3.28 -16.49 -4.22
N ARG A 567 3.46 -15.50 -5.11
CA ARG A 567 4.51 -14.48 -5.03
C ARG A 567 3.97 -13.08 -4.85
N GLN A 568 4.81 -12.19 -4.34
CA GLN A 568 4.54 -10.77 -4.32
C GLN A 568 4.75 -10.20 -5.73
N GLU A 569 4.05 -9.11 -6.06
CA GLU A 569 4.18 -8.45 -7.36
C GLU A 569 5.52 -7.73 -7.48
N GLU A 570 5.92 -7.03 -6.44
CA GLU A 570 7.11 -6.17 -6.42
C GLU A 570 8.42 -6.95 -6.39
N PHE A 571 8.37 -8.13 -5.78
CA PHE A 571 9.54 -8.98 -5.57
C PHE A 571 9.28 -10.41 -6.01
N CYS A 572 10.29 -11.03 -6.56
CA CYS A 572 10.29 -12.46 -6.80
C CYS A 572 10.44 -13.24 -5.47
N TRP A 573 9.50 -13.02 -4.54
CA TRP A 573 9.43 -13.65 -3.22
C TRP A 573 8.00 -14.03 -2.85
N LEU A 574 7.82 -14.87 -1.84
CA LEU A 574 6.51 -15.34 -1.38
C LEU A 574 5.56 -14.21 -1.02
N ALA A 575 4.30 -14.35 -1.40
CA ALA A 575 3.24 -13.43 -1.03
C ALA A 575 3.04 -13.38 0.49
N ALA A 576 3.02 -12.16 1.03
CA ALA A 576 2.96 -11.88 2.47
C ALA A 576 1.92 -10.82 2.83
N LEU A 577 1.62 -9.92 1.91
CA LEU A 577 0.78 -8.74 2.13
C LEU A 577 -0.53 -8.85 1.36
N ASP A 578 -1.61 -8.43 2.00
CA ASP A 578 -2.92 -8.26 1.37
C ASP A 578 -2.91 -7.03 0.41
N PRO A 579 -3.95 -6.81 -0.40
CA PRO A 579 -4.07 -5.63 -1.26
C PRO A 579 -3.98 -4.29 -0.49
N LYS A 580 -4.32 -4.27 0.79
CA LYS A 580 -4.22 -3.08 1.66
C LYS A 580 -2.80 -2.87 2.24
N GLY A 581 -1.87 -3.80 2.01
CA GLY A 581 -0.49 -3.73 2.53
C GLY A 581 -0.30 -4.29 3.93
N ASN A 582 -1.32 -4.93 4.52
CA ASN A 582 -1.21 -5.59 5.82
C ASN A 582 -0.71 -7.02 5.66
N PHE A 583 -0.03 -7.53 6.69
CA PHE A 583 0.42 -8.92 6.70
C PHE A 583 -0.78 -9.88 6.81
N ASP A 584 -0.95 -10.79 5.85
CA ASP A 584 -2.03 -11.79 5.85
C ASP A 584 -1.50 -13.19 6.18
N PHE A 585 -2.03 -13.78 7.26
CA PHE A 585 -1.69 -15.13 7.72
C PHE A 585 -2.16 -16.25 6.79
N LYS A 586 -3.04 -15.97 5.84
CA LYS A 586 -3.51 -16.95 4.84
C LYS A 586 -2.52 -17.14 3.70
N LEU A 587 -1.63 -16.16 3.49
CA LEU A 587 -0.67 -16.15 2.40
C LEU A 587 0.53 -17.10 2.64
N PRO A 588 1.17 -17.60 1.57
CA PRO A 588 2.19 -18.65 1.63
C PRO A 588 3.45 -18.28 2.42
N MET A 589 3.77 -17.01 2.57
CA MET A 589 4.88 -16.56 3.39
C MET A 589 4.75 -17.04 4.85
N PHE A 590 3.55 -17.01 5.41
CA PHE A 590 3.32 -17.41 6.80
C PHE A 590 3.48 -18.92 6.99
N TRP A 591 2.66 -19.73 6.31
CA TRP A 591 2.63 -21.17 6.55
C TRP A 591 3.67 -21.96 5.77
N GLY A 592 4.07 -21.50 4.58
CA GLY A 592 5.07 -22.15 3.73
C GLY A 592 6.52 -21.80 4.06
N PHE A 593 6.77 -20.73 4.82
CA PHE A 593 8.11 -20.29 5.19
C PHE A 593 8.25 -19.98 6.69
N LEU A 594 7.49 -19.03 7.25
CA LEU A 594 7.70 -18.60 8.65
C LEU A 594 7.48 -19.74 9.65
N ILE A 595 6.40 -20.51 9.54
CA ILE A 595 6.14 -21.63 10.48
C ILE A 595 7.25 -22.67 10.43
N PRO A 596 7.65 -23.26 9.29
CA PRO A 596 8.75 -24.23 9.24
C PRO A 596 10.06 -23.68 9.80
N VAL A 597 10.43 -22.44 9.46
CA VAL A 597 11.66 -21.82 9.95
C VAL A 597 11.60 -21.53 11.44
N ALA A 598 10.46 -21.12 12.00
CA ALA A 598 10.29 -20.93 13.45
C ALA A 598 10.58 -22.22 14.23
N PHE A 599 10.05 -23.35 13.79
CA PHE A 599 10.35 -24.66 14.41
C PHE A 599 11.83 -25.01 14.34
N MET A 600 12.47 -24.80 13.20
CA MET A 600 13.91 -25.06 13.04
C MET A 600 14.75 -24.12 13.91
N LEU A 601 14.43 -22.82 13.98
CA LEU A 601 15.15 -21.86 14.84
C LEU A 601 14.97 -22.16 16.32
N MET A 602 13.75 -22.53 16.74
CA MET A 602 13.49 -22.94 18.13
C MET A 602 14.35 -24.17 18.50
N PHE A 603 14.35 -25.20 17.66
CA PHE A 603 15.21 -26.38 17.86
C PHE A 603 16.70 -25.99 17.92
N ASN A 604 17.18 -25.19 16.98
CA ASN A 604 18.55 -24.71 16.92
C ASN A 604 18.95 -23.91 18.16
N THR A 605 18.04 -23.09 18.69
CA THR A 605 18.26 -22.31 19.92
C THR A 605 18.40 -23.23 21.12
N VAL A 606 17.53 -24.24 21.26
CA VAL A 606 17.59 -25.23 22.34
C VAL A 606 18.93 -25.97 22.26
N MET A 607 19.35 -26.39 21.08
CA MET A 607 20.64 -27.08 20.87
C MET A 607 21.85 -26.21 21.20
N LEU A 608 21.80 -24.90 20.86
CA LEU A 608 22.82 -23.94 21.22
C LEU A 608 22.94 -23.76 22.73
N VAL A 609 21.81 -23.60 23.43
CA VAL A 609 21.78 -23.47 24.89
C VAL A 609 22.35 -24.73 25.54
N TYR A 610 21.93 -25.92 25.09
CA TYR A 610 22.49 -27.20 25.57
C TYR A 610 24.00 -27.27 25.36
N PHE A 611 24.50 -26.92 24.18
CA PHE A 611 25.91 -26.85 23.87
C PHE A 611 26.67 -25.90 24.78
N ALA A 612 26.15 -24.68 24.96
CA ALA A 612 26.75 -23.65 25.82
C ALA A 612 26.84 -24.11 27.28
N VAL A 613 25.74 -24.65 27.82
CA VAL A 613 25.66 -25.15 29.20
C VAL A 613 26.64 -26.32 29.40
N THR A 614 26.67 -27.29 28.49
CA THR A 614 27.57 -28.44 28.57
C THR A 614 29.03 -28.01 28.50
N THR A 615 29.36 -27.07 27.61
CA THR A 615 30.73 -26.52 27.47
C THR A 615 31.16 -25.73 28.71
N CYS A 616 30.22 -25.06 29.41
CA CYS A 616 30.51 -24.35 30.66
C CYS A 616 30.63 -25.28 31.86
N LYS A 617 29.81 -26.36 31.92
CA LYS A 617 29.80 -27.33 33.03
C LYS A 617 30.97 -28.32 33.04
N THR A 618 31.78 -28.44 31.98
CA THR A 618 32.94 -29.31 31.93
C THR A 618 33.96 -28.91 33.03
N ASN A 619 34.03 -29.73 34.09
CA ASN A 619 34.81 -29.47 35.31
C ASN A 619 36.30 -29.32 35.01
N PRO A 620 37.01 -28.36 35.65
CA PRO A 620 38.43 -28.13 35.46
C PRO A 620 39.32 -29.23 36.10
N HIS A 621 38.76 -30.15 36.89
CA HIS A 621 39.53 -31.13 37.65
C HIS A 621 40.01 -32.36 36.88
N LEU A 622 39.54 -32.59 35.65
CA LEU A 622 39.90 -33.80 34.86
C LEU A 622 40.92 -33.56 33.74
N THR A 623 41.37 -32.35 33.52
CA THR A 623 42.39 -32.05 32.53
C THR A 623 43.52 -31.24 33.16
N SER A 624 44.49 -31.92 33.77
CA SER A 624 45.82 -31.39 34.04
C SER A 624 46.40 -30.94 32.70
N THR A 625 46.56 -29.63 32.52
CA THR A 625 47.54 -28.90 31.72
C THR A 625 47.05 -27.81 30.75
N ARG A 626 45.76 -27.60 30.47
CA ARG A 626 45.41 -26.43 29.65
C ARG A 626 44.06 -25.84 30.01
N HIS A 627 44.07 -24.80 30.85
CA HIS A 627 42.93 -23.93 31.14
C HIS A 627 42.41 -23.32 29.81
N THR A 628 41.36 -23.90 29.20
CA THR A 628 40.75 -23.31 28.01
C THR A 628 40.12 -22.00 28.40
N SER A 629 40.73 -20.90 27.98
CA SER A 629 40.29 -19.55 28.26
C SER A 629 38.76 -19.39 27.96
N MET A 630 38.00 -18.72 28.86
CA MET A 630 36.59 -18.39 28.68
C MET A 630 36.35 -17.79 27.31
N LYS A 631 37.29 -17.02 26.76
CA LYS A 631 37.25 -16.47 25.39
C LYS A 631 37.09 -17.53 24.31
N LYS A 632 37.75 -18.72 24.47
CA LYS A 632 37.62 -19.80 23.48
C LYS A 632 36.26 -20.49 23.55
N LYS A 633 35.69 -20.67 24.77
CA LYS A 633 34.37 -21.25 24.98
C LYS A 633 33.29 -20.34 24.37
N PHE A 634 33.35 -19.05 24.68
CA PHE A 634 32.42 -18.03 24.12
C PHE A 634 32.50 -18.00 22.60
N LEU A 635 33.68 -17.93 22.03
CA LEU A 635 33.90 -17.87 20.59
C LEU A 635 33.42 -19.13 19.86
N SER A 636 33.48 -20.31 20.50
CA SER A 636 32.93 -21.55 19.96
C SER A 636 31.40 -21.53 19.94
N SER A 637 30.76 -21.07 21.03
CA SER A 637 29.28 -20.90 21.08
C SER A 637 28.78 -19.87 20.08
N PHE A 638 29.50 -18.74 19.96
CA PHE A 638 29.20 -17.72 18.98
C PHE A 638 29.30 -18.22 17.54
N SER A 639 30.40 -18.99 17.23
CA SER A 639 30.55 -19.60 15.91
C SER A 639 29.40 -20.54 15.56
N LEU A 640 28.92 -21.29 16.55
CA LEU A 640 27.79 -22.18 16.37
C LEU A 640 26.49 -21.36 16.14
N ALA A 641 26.24 -20.28 16.91
CA ALA A 641 25.09 -19.42 16.77
C ALA A 641 24.99 -18.80 15.36
N VAL A 642 26.10 -18.35 14.80
CA VAL A 642 26.18 -17.80 13.43
C VAL A 642 25.81 -18.85 12.38
N VAL A 643 26.39 -20.07 12.47
CA VAL A 643 26.06 -21.15 11.52
C VAL A 643 24.60 -21.57 11.64
N LEU A 644 24.05 -21.59 12.84
CA LEU A 644 22.64 -21.96 13.05
C LEU A 644 21.65 -20.89 12.58
N GLY A 645 22.12 -19.76 12.08
CA GLY A 645 21.27 -18.73 11.50
C GLY A 645 20.41 -17.99 12.53
N LEU A 646 20.85 -17.89 13.79
CA LEU A 646 20.06 -17.27 14.86
C LEU A 646 19.87 -15.76 14.68
N SER A 647 20.57 -15.10 13.77
CA SER A 647 20.31 -13.73 13.35
C SER A 647 18.88 -13.53 12.80
N TRP A 648 18.29 -14.60 12.24
CA TRP A 648 16.92 -14.58 11.72
C TRP A 648 15.82 -14.42 12.80
N ILE A 649 16.17 -14.64 14.08
CA ILE A 649 15.25 -14.33 15.19
C ILE A 649 14.88 -12.83 15.18
N LEU A 650 15.79 -11.95 14.77
CA LEU A 650 15.49 -10.52 14.62
C LEU A 650 14.41 -10.27 13.56
N GLY A 651 14.36 -11.09 12.50
CA GLY A 651 13.32 -11.04 11.49
C GLY A 651 11.91 -11.32 12.05
N TYR A 652 11.80 -12.24 13.01
CA TYR A 652 10.51 -12.47 13.69
C TYR A 652 10.14 -11.33 14.64
N LEU A 653 11.11 -10.67 15.25
CA LEU A 653 10.85 -9.50 16.09
C LEU A 653 10.34 -8.32 15.27
N LEU A 654 10.68 -8.21 13.99
CA LEU A 654 10.16 -7.19 13.08
C LEU A 654 8.66 -7.36 12.76
N LEU A 655 8.09 -8.56 12.94
CA LEU A 655 6.65 -8.80 12.74
C LEU A 655 5.79 -8.31 13.91
N ILE A 656 6.40 -7.95 15.04
CA ILE A 656 5.68 -7.43 16.20
C ILE A 656 5.57 -5.91 16.05
N PRO A 657 4.36 -5.30 16.24
CA PRO A 657 4.20 -3.86 16.21
C PRO A 657 5.14 -3.17 17.21
N GLN A 658 5.92 -2.21 16.75
CA GLN A 658 6.93 -1.52 17.55
C GLN A 658 6.98 -0.03 17.21
N ASN A 659 7.61 0.76 18.09
CA ASN A 659 7.91 2.16 17.80
C ASN A 659 8.83 2.28 16.56
N GLN A 660 8.63 3.30 15.73
CA GLN A 660 9.36 3.52 14.48
C GLN A 660 10.89 3.47 14.65
N THR A 661 11.42 4.03 15.74
CA THR A 661 12.87 4.02 16.02
C THR A 661 13.38 2.59 16.28
N MET A 662 12.64 1.80 17.07
CA MET A 662 13.01 0.41 17.36
C MET A 662 12.93 -0.45 16.12
N TYR A 663 11.89 -0.28 15.30
CA TYR A 663 11.75 -0.95 14.01
C TYR A 663 12.95 -0.69 13.10
N THR A 664 13.38 0.57 12.97
CA THR A 664 14.53 0.95 12.15
C THR A 664 15.83 0.31 12.64
N ILE A 665 16.08 0.32 13.95
CA ILE A 665 17.28 -0.30 14.56
C ILE A 665 17.31 -1.81 14.32
N LEU A 666 16.17 -2.49 14.54
CA LEU A 666 16.06 -3.94 14.31
C LEU A 666 16.22 -4.29 12.83
N ASN A 667 15.64 -3.50 11.93
CA ASN A 667 15.73 -3.72 10.49
C ASN A 667 17.19 -3.60 9.99
N ILE A 668 17.89 -2.51 10.37
CA ILE A 668 19.31 -2.34 10.05
C ILE A 668 20.15 -3.48 10.65
N SER A 669 19.92 -3.84 11.91
CA SER A 669 20.65 -4.92 12.58
C SER A 669 20.43 -6.27 11.90
N PHE A 670 19.19 -6.58 11.55
CA PHE A 670 18.81 -7.78 10.80
C PHE A 670 19.51 -7.81 9.44
N CYS A 671 19.42 -6.72 8.67
CA CYS A 671 20.05 -6.60 7.36
C CYS A 671 21.57 -6.82 7.43
N VAL A 672 22.27 -6.14 8.33
CA VAL A 672 23.73 -6.27 8.49
C VAL A 672 24.13 -7.70 8.87
N LEU A 673 23.46 -8.30 9.85
CA LEU A 673 23.80 -9.64 10.34
C LEU A 673 23.52 -10.73 9.30
N THR A 674 22.42 -10.64 8.57
CA THR A 674 22.05 -11.65 7.57
C THR A 674 22.89 -11.52 6.30
N THR A 675 23.07 -10.30 5.77
CA THR A 675 23.86 -10.10 4.54
C THR A 675 25.34 -10.43 4.73
N THR A 676 25.91 -10.22 5.92
CA THR A 676 27.31 -10.53 6.23
C THR A 676 27.53 -11.94 6.77
N GLN A 677 26.50 -12.78 6.85
CA GLN A 677 26.59 -14.14 7.45
C GLN A 677 27.68 -15.00 6.80
N GLY A 678 27.85 -14.95 5.48
CA GLY A 678 28.89 -15.68 4.78
C GLY A 678 30.29 -15.23 5.13
N LEU A 679 30.51 -13.92 5.31
CA LEU A 679 31.78 -13.38 5.82
C LEU A 679 32.05 -13.87 7.26
N GLN A 680 31.05 -13.87 8.11
CA GLN A 680 31.14 -14.34 9.49
C GLN A 680 31.56 -15.85 9.52
N ILE A 681 30.95 -16.68 8.68
CA ILE A 681 31.29 -18.09 8.51
C ILE A 681 32.74 -18.22 8.04
N PHE A 682 33.20 -17.45 7.07
CA PHE A 682 34.56 -17.44 6.58
C PHE A 682 35.56 -17.12 7.71
N ILE A 683 35.34 -16.06 8.45
CA ILE A 683 36.24 -15.65 9.56
C ILE A 683 36.29 -16.72 10.62
N LEU A 684 35.18 -17.32 11.02
CA LEU A 684 35.06 -18.24 12.13
C LEU A 684 35.59 -19.64 11.80
N PHE A 685 35.36 -20.15 10.60
CA PHE A 685 35.65 -21.53 10.21
C PHE A 685 36.84 -21.70 9.26
N THR A 686 37.27 -20.62 8.58
CA THR A 686 38.37 -20.68 7.62
C THR A 686 39.56 -19.84 8.07
N ALA A 687 39.41 -18.51 8.20
CA ALA A 687 40.52 -17.62 8.51
C ALA A 687 41.17 -17.88 9.86
N ARG A 688 40.42 -18.42 10.82
CA ARG A 688 40.90 -18.75 12.17
C ARG A 688 41.71 -20.05 12.24
N THR A 689 41.70 -20.89 11.22
CA THR A 689 42.41 -22.17 11.22
C THR A 689 43.94 -21.98 11.22
N ALA A 690 44.67 -22.85 11.94
CA ALA A 690 46.12 -22.78 12.03
C ALA A 690 46.81 -22.85 10.66
N ILE A 691 46.22 -23.59 9.71
CA ILE A 691 46.73 -23.74 8.34
C ILE A 691 46.72 -22.41 7.60
N VAL A 692 45.58 -21.67 7.65
CA VAL A 692 45.44 -20.37 6.99
C VAL A 692 46.31 -19.32 7.65
N LYS A 693 46.39 -19.29 9.00
CA LYS A 693 47.27 -18.40 9.75
C LYS A 693 48.73 -18.59 9.38
N LYS A 694 49.21 -19.85 9.28
CA LYS A 694 50.59 -20.15 8.89
C LYS A 694 50.88 -19.72 7.45
N LYS A 695 49.96 -19.98 6.52
CA LYS A 695 50.12 -19.61 5.11
C LYS A 695 50.04 -18.07 4.91
N MET A 696 49.13 -17.40 5.62
CA MET A 696 49.00 -15.94 5.58
C MET A 696 50.25 -15.24 6.19
N SER A 697 50.79 -15.76 7.29
CA SER A 697 52.03 -15.28 7.87
C SER A 697 53.21 -15.45 6.92
N SER A 698 53.34 -16.59 6.22
CA SER A 698 54.41 -16.81 5.23
C SER A 698 54.24 -15.90 4.00
N THR A 699 53.02 -15.66 3.53
CA THR A 699 52.76 -14.75 2.40
C THR A 699 53.02 -13.29 2.80
N LEU A 700 52.63 -12.89 4.02
CA LEU A 700 52.91 -11.55 4.54
C LEU A 700 54.40 -11.29 4.72
N SER A 701 55.17 -12.32 5.17
CA SER A 701 56.62 -12.21 5.25
C SER A 701 57.28 -12.15 3.88
N SER A 702 56.75 -12.86 2.88
CA SER A 702 57.23 -12.79 1.49
C SER A 702 56.92 -11.42 0.83
N VAL A 703 55.78 -10.83 1.10
CA VAL A 703 55.42 -9.49 0.64
C VAL A 703 56.21 -8.41 1.38
N SER A 704 56.44 -8.58 2.65
CA SER A 704 57.32 -7.67 3.45
C SER A 704 58.78 -7.72 3.01
N SER A 705 59.25 -8.86 2.51
CA SER A 705 60.59 -9.00 1.95
C SER A 705 60.72 -8.46 0.51
N ALA A 706 59.64 -8.17 -0.15
CA ALA A 706 59.60 -7.60 -1.52
C ALA A 706 59.69 -6.07 -1.57
N GLY A 707 60.05 -5.39 -0.49
CA GLY A 707 60.53 -4.01 -0.52
C GLY A 707 59.46 -2.90 -0.75
N ILE A 708 58.22 -3.13 -0.43
CA ILE A 708 57.19 -2.04 -0.41
C ILE A 708 57.12 -1.51 1.02
N PRO A 709 57.47 -0.21 1.29
CA PRO A 709 57.39 0.33 2.64
C PRO A 709 55.94 0.64 2.98
N LEU A 710 55.22 -0.35 3.51
CA LEU A 710 53.98 -0.13 4.18
C LEU A 710 54.22 0.44 5.57
N HIS A 711 53.88 1.70 5.77
CA HIS A 711 53.90 2.38 7.06
C HIS A 711 52.97 1.65 8.03
N THR A 712 53.47 0.66 8.74
CA THR A 712 52.74 -0.10 9.75
C THR A 712 52.54 0.74 11.00
N ARG A 713 51.39 1.38 11.13
CA ARG A 713 50.84 1.78 12.42
C ARG A 713 50.49 0.47 13.15
N LYS A 714 51.24 0.18 14.23
CA LYS A 714 51.05 -1.00 15.08
C LYS A 714 49.63 -1.01 15.67
N PHE A 715 48.75 -1.82 15.13
CA PHE A 715 47.57 -2.25 15.86
C PHE A 715 47.96 -3.36 16.87
N SER A 716 48.19 -2.96 18.13
CA SER A 716 48.65 -3.83 19.24
C SER A 716 47.50 -4.62 19.91
N LEU A 717 46.51 -5.07 19.15
CA LEU A 717 45.36 -5.79 19.73
C LEU A 717 45.54 -7.31 19.83
N TRP A 718 46.69 -7.89 19.39
CA TRP A 718 46.88 -9.35 19.35
C TRP A 718 48.23 -9.81 19.86
N ARG A 719 48.92 -9.09 20.71
CA ARG A 719 50.17 -9.56 21.33
C ARG A 719 49.92 -9.93 22.80
N GLY A 720 49.56 -11.18 23.05
CA GLY A 720 49.76 -11.87 24.33
C GLY A 720 50.92 -12.82 24.18
N GLU A 721 52.04 -12.43 24.67
CA GLU A 721 53.28 -13.02 25.12
C GLU A 721 53.21 -14.55 25.43
N HIS A 722 54.04 -15.41 24.97
CA HIS A 722 55.35 -15.79 25.43
C HIS A 722 55.93 -16.94 24.59
N SER A 723 57.17 -16.77 24.28
CA SER A 723 58.15 -17.77 23.88
C SER A 723 58.21 -18.90 24.91
N ASP A 724 58.17 -20.16 24.45
CA ASP A 724 59.15 -21.14 24.77
C ASP A 724 58.97 -22.45 23.97
N LYS A 725 60.13 -22.86 23.46
CA LYS A 725 60.62 -24.17 23.01
C LYS A 725 59.69 -25.20 22.40
N VAL A 726 60.09 -25.47 21.19
CA VAL A 726 59.87 -26.61 20.32
C VAL A 726 59.97 -27.93 21.08
N GLU A 727 58.85 -28.69 21.00
CA GLU A 727 58.93 -30.15 20.83
C GLU A 727 57.72 -30.56 19.93
N SER A 728 58.11 -31.24 18.87
CA SER A 728 57.29 -31.74 17.82
C SER A 728 56.35 -32.82 18.36
N TYR A 729 55.04 -32.51 18.44
CA TYR A 729 53.98 -33.51 18.41
C TYR A 729 52.88 -33.06 17.46
N THR A 730 52.76 -33.89 16.44
CA THR A 730 51.66 -33.81 15.47
C THR A 730 50.33 -34.01 16.21
N GLN A 731 49.72 -32.92 16.67
CA GLN A 731 48.36 -32.96 17.21
C GLN A 731 47.43 -32.25 16.24
N GLN A 732 46.64 -33.05 15.58
CA GLN A 732 45.49 -32.60 14.76
C GLN A 732 44.56 -31.76 15.61
N ASP A 733 44.66 -30.43 15.55
CA ASP A 733 43.71 -29.54 16.15
C ASP A 733 42.39 -29.59 15.33
N THR A 734 41.51 -30.47 15.76
CA THR A 734 40.08 -30.42 15.42
C THR A 734 39.51 -29.24 16.16
N VAL A 735 39.20 -28.18 15.44
CA VAL A 735 38.81 -26.84 15.94
C VAL A 735 37.53 -26.83 16.77
N LEU A 736 36.87 -27.96 17.01
CA LEU A 736 35.54 -27.99 17.60
C LEU A 736 35.36 -28.81 18.90
N PHE A 737 36.22 -29.79 19.21
CA PHE A 737 35.98 -30.62 20.42
C PHE A 737 37.26 -31.13 21.07
N PRO A 738 37.43 -31.05 22.40
CA PRO A 738 38.40 -31.86 23.12
C PRO A 738 37.90 -33.31 23.16
N THR A 739 38.62 -34.21 22.50
CA THR A 739 38.46 -35.65 22.68
C THR A 739 38.93 -36.03 24.07
N CYS A 740 38.03 -36.53 24.92
CA CYS A 740 38.41 -37.34 26.06
C CYS A 740 38.96 -38.70 25.57
N SER A 741 40.26 -38.91 25.61
CA SER A 741 40.82 -40.24 25.57
C SER A 741 40.75 -40.82 26.98
N SER A 742 39.86 -41.78 27.20
CA SER A 742 39.97 -42.68 28.36
C SER A 742 41.12 -43.61 28.14
N GLN A 743 42.21 -43.40 28.86
CA GLN A 743 43.21 -44.51 29.15
C GLN A 743 42.63 -45.35 30.27
N THR A 744 42.21 -46.56 29.95
CA THR A 744 42.11 -47.65 30.90
C THR A 744 43.52 -48.09 31.27
N SER A 745 43.94 -47.85 32.49
CA SER A 745 45.01 -48.56 33.12
C SER A 745 44.43 -49.69 33.96
N ASN A 746 45.01 -50.87 33.86
CA ASN A 746 44.79 -52.05 34.69
C ASN A 746 44.73 -51.76 36.18
#